data_fed294ff338aeb955f345c148e188d76
#
_entry.id   fed294ff338aeb955f345c148e188d76
#
_cell.length_a   1.000
_cell.length_b   1.000
_cell.length_c   1.000
_cell.angle_alpha   90.00
_cell.angle_beta   90.00
_cell.angle_gamma   90.00
#
_symmetry.space_group_name_H-M   'P 1'
#
loop_
_entity.id
_entity.type
_entity.pdbx_description
1 polymer ?
#
loop_
_entity_poly.entity_id
_entity_poly.type
_entity_poly.pdbx_seq_one_letter_code
_entity_poly.pdbx_strand_id
1 'polypeptide(L)'
;MTAAVLWKRLLLAAVFCAAPARPETLPLVFAASPGNDLYRTLAATGACARYDSPAEAVAKAPAGSGVLLLADGYPERTTPIDGPLLDRAARKRLRLYLEYPAWLPGLELGAPRATRWERTVVSSGVFGPALERLRILAIHGCRFLPVAAPNADLVAARVAGFDTAVYGLPPKDVYPILFEHPNGRLLVATTKLSQFITARYAPAGAWGPVWKHILTWLCPGRKIPDLVWTPSVRPSYSPTEKLPLDYEIQAFRRGVRWFENARMLVHPAWKRSLDDARKYPDQVGPMPDPSWPSGDGSEGLLEGFSSTIRHDGSQLVRWWLRNDCMGESSASFAFSGVIEGNRDRSKAAANLNDFIYFHSVLASGSRADPRSASFGLAGWNTTPKYYQEMDGFGVYYGDDNARSMLGTMAAAALLQSPRWDEMLLRCLLANLRTTGRLGFRGNRLDEAPLQKNGWRHYFHSERINYAPHYEAYLWATFLWAYEHTGFRPFLDRTRNAIRMTMAAYPDEWHWTNGMQQERARMLLPLAWLVRLEDTAEHRAWLRRIATDLLALQDASGAIREEIGPAGKGDYGPPQTNEAYGTNEATLIQRNGDPLCDLLYTTNFAFLGLHEASAATRESLYAEAEDRLARFLGRIQVRSQSHPELDGAWFRAFEFKRWEYWASNADAGWGAWSIETGWTQAWLTSVYGMRQLKTSLWDLTKDSQVHRHLDNLVRLMFEGERFE
;
A
#
# COMPACT_ATOMS: atom_id res chain seq x y z
N MET A 1 62.38 -35.92 -58.83
CA MET A 1 61.73 -35.53 -60.09
C MET A 1 60.64 -34.56 -59.77
N THR A 2 60.87 -33.35 -60.19
CA THR A 2 60.08 -32.17 -60.54
C THR A 2 59.14 -31.57 -59.53
N ALA A 3 59.61 -30.44 -59.03
CA ALA A 3 58.94 -29.38 -58.25
C ALA A 3 57.98 -28.59 -59.17
N ALA A 4 56.82 -28.19 -58.65
CA ALA A 4 56.01 -27.14 -59.22
C ALA A 4 55.73 -26.13 -58.12
N VAL A 5 56.30 -24.95 -58.33
CA VAL A 5 56.14 -23.74 -57.48
C VAL A 5 54.79 -23.09 -57.81
N LEU A 6 53.92 -22.95 -56.87
CA LEU A 6 52.69 -22.13 -56.96
C LEU A 6 52.81 -20.88 -56.12
N TRP A 7 52.83 -19.74 -56.79
CA TRP A 7 52.76 -18.39 -56.15
C TRP A 7 51.33 -18.16 -55.60
N LYS A 8 51.19 -17.97 -54.30
CA LYS A 8 50.01 -17.42 -53.73
C LYS A 8 50.21 -15.92 -53.50
N ARG A 9 49.39 -15.14 -54.21
CA ARG A 9 49.21 -13.68 -53.95
C ARG A 9 48.45 -13.51 -52.65
N LEU A 10 49.07 -12.87 -51.66
CA LEU A 10 48.38 -12.34 -50.48
C LEU A 10 47.61 -11.06 -50.89
N LEU A 11 46.29 -11.12 -50.86
CA LEU A 11 45.44 -9.94 -50.83
C LEU A 11 45.33 -9.51 -49.33
N LEU A 12 45.96 -8.42 -48.96
CA LEU A 12 45.70 -7.71 -47.68
C LEU A 12 44.32 -7.03 -47.84
N ALA A 13 43.27 -7.62 -47.25
CA ALA A 13 42.02 -6.91 -47.00
C ALA A 13 42.22 -5.98 -45.80
N ALA A 14 42.36 -4.67 -46.06
CA ALA A 14 42.28 -3.65 -45.00
C ALA A 14 40.86 -3.62 -44.43
N VAL A 15 40.66 -4.29 -43.28
CA VAL A 15 39.45 -4.11 -42.48
C VAL A 15 39.52 -2.69 -41.88
N PHE A 16 38.81 -1.76 -42.49
CA PHE A 16 38.49 -0.51 -41.88
C PHE A 16 37.58 -0.81 -40.65
N CYS A 17 38.16 -0.92 -39.45
CA CYS A 17 37.42 -0.77 -38.24
C CYS A 17 36.88 0.67 -38.24
N ALA A 18 35.63 0.85 -38.62
CA ALA A 18 34.91 2.09 -38.35
C ALA A 18 34.91 2.25 -36.83
N ALA A 19 35.61 3.25 -36.33
CA ALA A 19 35.49 3.64 -34.92
C ALA A 19 34.02 3.88 -34.63
N PRO A 20 33.50 3.38 -33.50
CA PRO A 20 32.12 3.63 -33.15
C PRO A 20 31.89 5.15 -33.17
N ALA A 21 30.90 5.57 -33.98
CA ALA A 21 30.53 6.98 -34.10
C ALA A 21 30.29 7.51 -32.70
N ARG A 22 31.06 8.55 -32.31
CA ARG A 22 30.82 9.22 -31.02
C ARG A 22 29.35 9.64 -31.00
N PRO A 23 28.61 9.33 -29.93
CA PRO A 23 27.22 9.74 -29.83
C PRO A 23 27.14 11.25 -30.07
N GLU A 24 26.30 11.67 -31.00
CA GLU A 24 26.07 13.08 -31.32
C GLU A 24 25.61 13.78 -30.04
N THR A 25 26.43 14.67 -29.50
CA THR A 25 26.07 15.44 -28.31
C THR A 25 24.89 16.34 -28.63
N LEU A 26 23.82 16.23 -27.83
CA LEU A 26 22.69 17.16 -27.93
C LEU A 26 23.17 18.57 -27.57
N PRO A 27 22.76 19.60 -28.32
CA PRO A 27 23.11 20.99 -28.02
C PRO A 27 22.25 21.51 -26.86
N LEU A 28 22.41 20.89 -25.67
CA LEU A 28 21.66 21.20 -24.46
C LEU A 28 22.54 21.87 -23.42
N VAL A 29 21.99 22.89 -22.77
CA VAL A 29 22.61 23.59 -21.66
C VAL A 29 21.65 23.60 -20.47
N PHE A 30 22.17 23.33 -19.28
CA PHE A 30 21.39 23.25 -18.06
C PHE A 30 21.73 24.39 -17.09
N ALA A 31 20.69 25.03 -16.55
CA ALA A 31 20.77 25.71 -15.26
C ALA A 31 20.13 24.77 -14.24
N ALA A 32 20.95 24.06 -13.48
CA ALA A 32 20.48 23.00 -12.59
C ALA A 32 21.53 22.64 -11.55
N SER A 33 21.10 22.11 -10.39
CA SER A 33 22.00 21.44 -9.43
C SER A 33 22.57 20.15 -10.04
N PRO A 34 23.79 19.72 -9.60
CA PRO A 34 24.37 18.46 -10.07
C PRO A 34 23.55 17.23 -9.66
N GLY A 35 22.68 17.35 -8.65
CA GLY A 35 21.81 16.29 -8.15
C GLY A 35 20.47 16.17 -8.90
N ASN A 36 20.14 17.07 -9.83
CA ASN A 36 18.88 17.03 -10.54
C ASN A 36 18.69 15.74 -11.35
N ASP A 37 17.51 15.10 -11.25
CA ASP A 37 17.25 13.78 -11.86
C ASP A 37 17.42 13.78 -13.37
N LEU A 38 16.86 14.80 -14.06
CA LEU A 38 16.94 14.89 -15.51
C LEU A 38 18.39 15.15 -15.97
N TYR A 39 19.10 16.07 -15.30
CA TYR A 39 20.50 16.33 -15.60
C TYR A 39 21.35 15.07 -15.46
N ARG A 40 21.22 14.34 -14.35
CA ARG A 40 21.95 13.09 -14.12
C ARG A 40 21.63 12.03 -15.17
N THR A 41 20.35 11.88 -15.53
CA THR A 41 19.91 10.90 -16.53
C THR A 41 20.49 11.20 -17.90
N LEU A 42 20.51 12.46 -18.32
CA LEU A 42 21.08 12.88 -19.61
C LEU A 42 22.63 12.92 -19.61
N ALA A 43 23.25 13.35 -18.52
CA ALA A 43 24.70 13.34 -18.40
C ALA A 43 25.29 11.93 -18.49
N ALA A 44 24.56 10.89 -18.13
CA ALA A 44 24.94 9.49 -18.31
C ALA A 44 24.98 9.07 -19.80
N THR A 45 24.29 9.78 -20.69
CA THR A 45 24.24 9.48 -22.13
C THR A 45 25.24 10.31 -22.97
N GLY A 46 25.82 11.39 -22.43
CA GLY A 46 26.76 12.26 -23.11
C GLY A 46 27.06 13.53 -22.32
N ALA A 47 28.02 14.31 -22.78
CA ALA A 47 28.42 15.57 -22.12
C ALA A 47 27.34 16.66 -22.33
N CYS A 48 26.77 17.14 -21.21
CA CYS A 48 25.86 18.30 -21.16
C CYS A 48 26.54 19.44 -20.41
N ALA A 49 26.48 20.67 -20.94
CA ALA A 49 26.97 21.85 -20.23
C ALA A 49 25.99 22.20 -19.09
N ARG A 50 26.53 22.44 -17.88
CA ARG A 50 25.74 22.80 -16.70
C ARG A 50 26.30 24.08 -16.06
N TYR A 51 25.38 24.93 -15.63
CA TYR A 51 25.67 26.18 -14.92
C TYR A 51 24.77 26.28 -13.68
N ASP A 52 25.18 27.10 -12.72
CA ASP A 52 24.49 27.23 -11.44
C ASP A 52 23.35 28.26 -11.45
N SER A 53 23.22 29.05 -12.55
CA SER A 53 22.15 30.02 -12.66
C SER A 53 21.54 30.11 -14.08
N PRO A 54 20.25 30.50 -14.19
CA PRO A 54 19.62 30.81 -15.49
C PRO A 54 20.37 31.82 -16.32
N ALA A 55 20.84 32.90 -15.70
CA ALA A 55 21.54 33.98 -16.38
C ALA A 55 22.86 33.50 -17.01
N GLU A 56 23.63 32.68 -16.30
CA GLU A 56 24.88 32.12 -16.80
C GLU A 56 24.63 31.10 -17.90
N ALA A 57 23.68 30.20 -17.72
CA ALA A 57 23.30 29.20 -18.72
C ALA A 57 22.93 29.84 -20.04
N VAL A 58 22.06 30.87 -20.04
CA VAL A 58 21.66 31.62 -21.24
C VAL A 58 22.84 32.41 -21.82
N ALA A 59 23.71 33.00 -20.97
CA ALA A 59 24.88 33.74 -21.43
C ALA A 59 25.90 32.85 -22.13
N LYS A 60 26.15 31.63 -21.61
CA LYS A 60 27.15 30.69 -22.11
C LYS A 60 26.62 29.77 -23.22
N ALA A 61 25.30 29.56 -23.32
CA ALA A 61 24.72 28.68 -24.32
C ALA A 61 25.14 29.11 -25.75
N PRO A 62 25.58 28.17 -26.61
CA PRO A 62 25.79 28.42 -28.03
C PRO A 62 24.49 28.85 -28.71
N ALA A 63 24.61 29.64 -29.78
CA ALA A 63 23.43 30.08 -30.57
C ALA A 63 22.69 28.85 -31.11
N GLY A 64 21.35 28.89 -31.03
CA GLY A 64 20.47 27.82 -31.49
C GLY A 64 20.36 26.61 -30.55
N SER A 65 21.00 26.65 -29.36
CA SER A 65 20.90 25.57 -28.37
C SER A 65 19.53 25.52 -27.66
N GLY A 66 19.18 24.32 -27.15
CA GLY A 66 18.15 24.14 -26.14
C GLY A 66 18.70 24.44 -24.74
N VAL A 67 17.96 25.21 -23.95
CA VAL A 67 18.36 25.52 -22.57
C VAL A 67 17.26 25.12 -21.59
N LEU A 68 17.64 24.36 -20.57
CA LEU A 68 16.75 23.91 -19.49
C LEU A 68 17.04 24.74 -18.24
N LEU A 69 16.05 25.53 -17.81
CA LEU A 69 16.09 26.35 -16.60
C LEU A 69 15.25 25.62 -15.53
N LEU A 70 15.93 24.79 -14.74
CA LEU A 70 15.29 23.88 -13.80
C LEU A 70 15.13 24.50 -12.41
N ALA A 71 14.08 24.10 -11.70
CA ALA A 71 13.68 24.73 -10.44
C ALA A 71 14.46 24.18 -9.23
N ASP A 72 15.71 24.59 -9.04
CA ASP A 72 16.53 24.12 -7.91
C ASP A 72 16.05 24.61 -6.54
N GLY A 73 15.35 25.75 -6.48
CA GLY A 73 14.79 26.29 -5.24
C GLY A 73 13.39 25.79 -4.89
N TYR A 74 12.86 24.85 -5.67
CA TYR A 74 11.50 24.32 -5.51
C TYR A 74 11.35 23.50 -4.20
N PRO A 75 10.22 23.62 -3.50
CA PRO A 75 9.03 24.44 -3.82
C PRO A 75 9.05 25.84 -3.18
N GLU A 76 10.09 26.21 -2.42
CA GLU A 76 10.16 27.45 -1.64
C GLU A 76 10.43 28.67 -2.51
N ARG A 77 11.15 28.49 -3.62
CA ARG A 77 11.53 29.58 -4.51
C ARG A 77 11.25 29.22 -5.96
N THR A 78 10.67 30.17 -6.66
CA THR A 78 10.47 30.11 -8.12
C THR A 78 11.79 30.31 -8.88
N THR A 79 11.85 29.84 -10.13
CA THR A 79 13.00 30.00 -11.00
C THR A 79 13.09 31.46 -11.48
N PRO A 80 14.20 32.16 -11.21
CA PRO A 80 14.32 33.57 -11.59
C PRO A 80 14.44 33.72 -13.11
N ILE A 81 13.61 34.58 -13.68
CA ILE A 81 13.58 34.94 -15.10
C ILE A 81 13.12 36.38 -15.23
N ASP A 82 13.71 37.12 -16.18
CA ASP A 82 13.39 38.51 -16.45
C ASP A 82 13.41 38.84 -17.98
N GLY A 83 12.99 40.03 -18.37
CA GLY A 83 13.00 40.49 -19.74
C GLY A 83 14.39 40.48 -20.40
N PRO A 84 15.44 41.04 -19.76
CA PRO A 84 16.82 41.00 -20.27
C PRO A 84 17.34 39.58 -20.55
N LEU A 85 17.02 38.58 -19.73
CA LEU A 85 17.38 37.19 -19.97
C LEU A 85 16.68 36.65 -21.23
N LEU A 86 15.36 36.89 -21.36
CA LEU A 86 14.59 36.47 -22.54
C LEU A 86 15.06 37.16 -23.83
N ASP A 87 15.41 38.45 -23.79
CA ASP A 87 15.97 39.18 -24.92
C ASP A 87 17.32 38.59 -25.36
N ARG A 88 18.16 38.21 -24.40
CA ARG A 88 19.44 37.55 -24.70
C ARG A 88 19.20 36.19 -25.34
N ALA A 89 18.27 35.41 -24.81
CA ALA A 89 17.91 34.10 -25.38
C ALA A 89 17.36 34.27 -26.82
N ALA A 90 16.52 35.28 -27.06
CA ALA A 90 15.96 35.58 -28.38
C ALA A 90 17.04 35.95 -29.39
N ARG A 91 18.00 36.84 -29.03
CA ARG A 91 19.14 37.20 -29.90
C ARG A 91 20.00 36.02 -30.30
N LYS A 92 20.13 35.03 -29.38
CA LYS A 92 20.87 33.78 -29.64
C LYS A 92 20.01 32.70 -30.29
N ARG A 93 18.75 32.94 -30.55
CA ARG A 93 17.78 31.96 -31.08
C ARG A 93 17.69 30.69 -30.22
N LEU A 94 17.79 30.84 -28.90
CA LEU A 94 17.66 29.69 -27.95
C LEU A 94 16.20 29.29 -27.85
N ARG A 95 15.97 28.00 -27.62
CA ARG A 95 14.70 27.46 -27.11
C ARG A 95 14.85 27.19 -25.63
N LEU A 96 13.92 27.67 -24.82
CA LEU A 96 13.98 27.55 -23.37
C LEU A 96 12.90 26.61 -22.85
N TYR A 97 13.28 25.65 -22.02
CA TYR A 97 12.38 24.96 -21.11
C TYR A 97 12.54 25.56 -19.73
N LEU A 98 11.43 25.95 -19.10
CA LEU A 98 11.41 26.67 -17.84
C LEU A 98 10.48 26.01 -16.84
N GLU A 99 11.01 25.65 -15.68
CA GLU A 99 10.25 25.08 -14.57
C GLU A 99 9.96 26.13 -13.49
N TYR A 100 8.73 26.13 -12.97
CA TYR A 100 8.28 26.88 -11.80
C TYR A 100 8.75 28.36 -11.84
N PRO A 101 8.35 29.12 -12.85
CA PRO A 101 8.88 30.47 -13.11
C PRO A 101 8.42 31.51 -12.10
N ALA A 102 9.30 32.49 -11.82
CA ALA A 102 8.94 33.66 -11.02
C ALA A 102 8.02 34.63 -11.77
N TRP A 103 8.11 34.63 -13.10
CA TRP A 103 7.37 35.52 -13.99
C TRP A 103 7.30 34.96 -15.42
N LEU A 104 6.27 35.32 -16.16
CA LEU A 104 6.12 35.02 -17.59
C LEU A 104 5.64 36.27 -18.34
N PRO A 105 6.18 36.54 -19.55
CA PRO A 105 5.75 37.72 -20.33
C PRO A 105 4.29 37.56 -20.76
N GLY A 106 3.45 38.54 -20.43
CA GLY A 106 2.04 38.58 -20.85
C GLY A 106 1.11 37.54 -20.21
N LEU A 107 1.59 36.76 -19.22
CA LEU A 107 0.79 35.83 -18.48
C LEU A 107 0.90 36.10 -16.96
N GLU A 108 -0.25 36.18 -16.29
CA GLU A 108 -0.32 36.35 -14.85
C GLU A 108 -0.21 34.98 -14.15
N LEU A 109 0.73 34.86 -13.22
CA LEU A 109 0.92 33.69 -12.41
C LEU A 109 0.23 33.86 -11.04
N GLY A 110 -0.62 32.90 -10.67
CA GLY A 110 -1.21 32.88 -9.35
C GLY A 110 -0.21 32.41 -8.25
N ALA A 111 -0.60 32.59 -7.00
CA ALA A 111 0.17 32.09 -5.86
C ALA A 111 0.35 30.55 -5.93
N PRO A 112 1.50 30.02 -5.49
CA PRO A 112 1.75 28.59 -5.49
C PRO A 112 0.65 27.79 -4.76
N ARG A 113 0.10 26.78 -5.42
CA ARG A 113 -0.93 25.89 -4.89
C ARG A 113 -0.40 24.46 -4.80
N ALA A 114 -0.66 23.78 -3.70
CA ALA A 114 -0.37 22.35 -3.53
C ALA A 114 -1.48 21.50 -4.15
N THR A 115 -1.11 20.37 -4.75
CA THR A 115 -2.08 19.33 -5.12
C THR A 115 -2.59 18.63 -3.85
N ARG A 116 -3.87 18.28 -3.86
CA ARG A 116 -4.50 17.45 -2.81
C ARG A 116 -5.05 16.16 -3.42
N TRP A 117 -6.00 16.30 -4.34
CA TRP A 117 -6.62 15.20 -5.09
C TRP A 117 -6.46 15.35 -6.59
N GLU A 118 -5.82 16.42 -7.03
CA GLU A 118 -5.51 16.63 -8.43
C GLU A 118 -4.45 15.63 -8.89
N ARG A 119 -4.69 15.07 -10.06
CA ARG A 119 -3.77 14.18 -10.77
C ARG A 119 -3.30 14.89 -12.04
N THR A 120 -2.14 14.57 -12.53
CA THR A 120 -1.70 15.06 -13.84
C THR A 120 -2.41 14.27 -14.93
N VAL A 121 -2.98 14.99 -15.90
CA VAL A 121 -3.72 14.40 -17.03
C VAL A 121 -3.12 14.90 -18.32
N VAL A 122 -2.90 13.99 -19.26
CA VAL A 122 -2.52 14.31 -20.64
C VAL A 122 -3.71 14.98 -21.35
N SER A 123 -3.55 16.23 -21.74
CA SER A 123 -4.65 17.02 -22.35
C SER A 123 -4.53 17.19 -23.86
N SER A 124 -3.37 16.83 -24.45
CA SER A 124 -3.11 16.94 -25.89
C SER A 124 -2.63 15.61 -26.48
N GLY A 125 -2.47 15.55 -27.81
CA GLY A 125 -1.93 14.38 -28.52
C GLY A 125 -0.42 14.41 -28.81
N VAL A 126 0.32 15.37 -28.26
CA VAL A 126 1.73 15.62 -28.62
C VAL A 126 2.70 14.50 -28.23
N PHE A 127 2.32 13.68 -27.26
CA PHE A 127 3.15 12.55 -26.79
C PHE A 127 3.00 11.28 -27.64
N GLY A 128 2.12 11.30 -28.65
CA GLY A 128 1.86 10.17 -29.53
C GLY A 128 1.16 8.97 -28.86
N PRO A 129 1.17 7.80 -29.50
CA PRO A 129 0.42 6.62 -29.02
C PRO A 129 0.97 6.02 -27.72
N ALA A 130 2.20 6.36 -27.33
CA ALA A 130 2.80 5.88 -26.09
C ALA A 130 2.18 6.53 -24.85
N LEU A 131 1.57 7.72 -24.98
CA LEU A 131 0.94 8.45 -23.89
C LEU A 131 -0.27 9.25 -24.45
N GLU A 132 -1.37 8.55 -24.60
CA GLU A 132 -2.59 9.08 -25.22
C GLU A 132 -3.28 10.14 -24.35
N ARG A 133 -4.14 10.92 -24.99
CA ARG A 133 -4.97 11.92 -24.30
C ARG A 133 -5.82 11.26 -23.21
N LEU A 134 -6.03 11.97 -22.11
CA LEU A 134 -6.70 11.55 -20.88
C LEU A 134 -5.94 10.52 -20.03
N ARG A 135 -4.72 10.13 -20.44
CA ARG A 135 -3.86 9.33 -19.59
C ARG A 135 -3.56 10.04 -18.27
N ILE A 136 -3.60 9.30 -17.17
CA ILE A 136 -3.36 9.82 -15.83
C ILE A 136 -1.91 9.54 -15.42
N LEU A 137 -1.28 10.55 -14.82
CA LEU A 137 0.05 10.48 -14.22
C LEU A 137 -0.02 10.99 -12.77
N ALA A 138 0.90 10.57 -11.93
CA ALA A 138 1.07 11.11 -10.60
C ALA A 138 2.31 12.01 -10.51
N ILE A 139 2.10 13.24 -9.99
CA ILE A 139 3.13 14.19 -9.58
C ILE A 139 2.95 14.46 -8.08
N HIS A 140 3.46 13.55 -7.26
CA HIS A 140 3.16 13.49 -5.83
C HIS A 140 3.48 14.79 -5.09
N GLY A 141 2.52 15.29 -4.29
CA GLY A 141 2.69 16.41 -3.37
C GLY A 141 3.25 17.68 -4.00
N CYS A 142 3.11 17.85 -5.32
CA CYS A 142 3.69 18.97 -6.01
C CYS A 142 2.96 20.29 -5.69
N ARG A 143 3.72 21.39 -5.79
CA ARG A 143 3.19 22.74 -5.87
C ARG A 143 3.27 23.24 -7.31
N PHE A 144 2.24 23.88 -7.77
CA PHE A 144 2.18 24.46 -9.11
C PHE A 144 1.70 25.91 -9.07
N LEU A 145 2.02 26.65 -10.11
CA LEU A 145 1.61 28.04 -10.29
C LEU A 145 0.35 28.07 -11.18
N PRO A 146 -0.83 28.40 -10.65
CA PRO A 146 -2.00 28.60 -11.47
C PRO A 146 -1.74 29.66 -12.54
N VAL A 147 -2.11 29.37 -13.78
CA VAL A 147 -1.98 30.30 -14.93
C VAL A 147 -3.08 30.02 -15.94
N ALA A 148 -3.59 31.07 -16.60
CA ALA A 148 -4.47 30.90 -17.72
C ALA A 148 -3.62 30.76 -18.99
N ALA A 149 -3.36 29.56 -19.44
CA ALA A 149 -2.63 29.28 -20.67
C ALA A 149 -3.49 28.42 -21.61
N PRO A 150 -3.56 28.78 -22.92
CA PRO A 150 -4.24 27.93 -23.89
C PRO A 150 -3.41 26.69 -24.22
N ASN A 151 -4.08 25.60 -24.66
CA ASN A 151 -3.45 24.42 -25.28
C ASN A 151 -2.35 23.76 -24.41
N ALA A 152 -2.62 23.56 -23.14
CA ALA A 152 -1.70 22.82 -22.28
C ALA A 152 -1.59 21.36 -22.72
N ASP A 153 -0.38 20.79 -22.62
CA ASP A 153 -0.09 19.38 -22.93
C ASP A 153 -0.34 18.48 -21.74
N LEU A 154 -0.04 18.98 -20.55
CA LEU A 154 -0.35 18.35 -19.26
C LEU A 154 -1.12 19.35 -18.39
N VAL A 155 -2.12 18.84 -17.68
CA VAL A 155 -2.91 19.61 -16.72
C VAL A 155 -3.01 18.90 -15.39
N ALA A 156 -3.16 19.66 -14.30
CA ALA A 156 -3.58 19.12 -13.01
C ALA A 156 -5.09 19.28 -12.87
N ALA A 157 -5.78 18.18 -12.59
CA ALA A 157 -7.22 18.17 -12.37
C ALA A 157 -7.62 17.02 -11.46
N ARG A 158 -8.72 17.18 -10.72
CA ARG A 158 -9.33 16.09 -9.97
C ARG A 158 -10.11 15.21 -10.94
N VAL A 159 -9.64 13.97 -11.13
CA VAL A 159 -10.22 13.02 -12.09
C VAL A 159 -10.31 11.63 -11.51
N ALA A 160 -11.41 10.93 -11.77
CA ALA A 160 -11.58 9.52 -11.47
C ALA A 160 -11.02 8.65 -12.61
N GLY A 161 -10.52 7.46 -12.24
CA GLY A 161 -10.00 6.48 -13.19
C GLY A 161 -8.78 5.73 -12.66
N PHE A 162 -8.52 4.59 -13.27
CA PHE A 162 -7.32 3.78 -13.01
C PHE A 162 -6.13 4.36 -13.78
N ASP A 163 -6.17 4.31 -15.10
CA ASP A 163 -5.14 4.77 -16.02
C ASP A 163 -5.57 5.96 -16.87
N THR A 164 -6.87 6.12 -17.04
CA THR A 164 -7.47 7.12 -17.92
C THR A 164 -8.56 7.84 -17.15
N ALA A 165 -8.67 9.17 -17.34
CA ALA A 165 -9.74 9.98 -16.78
C ALA A 165 -11.08 9.56 -17.42
N VAL A 166 -11.80 8.65 -16.77
CA VAL A 166 -12.97 7.97 -17.33
C VAL A 166 -14.16 8.90 -17.59
N TYR A 167 -14.23 10.02 -16.89
CA TYR A 167 -15.25 11.06 -17.08
C TYR A 167 -14.69 12.29 -17.80
N GLY A 168 -13.50 12.19 -18.44
CA GLY A 168 -12.81 13.32 -19.05
C GLY A 168 -12.30 14.34 -18.04
N LEU A 169 -11.90 15.52 -18.56
CA LEU A 169 -11.51 16.64 -17.71
C LEU A 169 -12.77 17.38 -17.19
N PRO A 170 -12.77 17.84 -15.93
CA PRO A 170 -13.85 18.62 -15.40
C PRO A 170 -13.94 20.00 -16.13
N PRO A 171 -15.11 20.68 -16.11
CA PRO A 171 -15.28 21.96 -16.82
C PRO A 171 -14.56 23.13 -16.15
N LYS A 172 -14.10 22.97 -14.92
CA LYS A 172 -13.35 23.98 -14.14
C LYS A 172 -12.31 23.30 -13.27
N ASP A 173 -11.45 24.07 -12.63
CA ASP A 173 -10.35 23.56 -11.77
C ASP A 173 -9.40 22.63 -12.53
N VAL A 174 -9.09 23.02 -13.77
CA VAL A 174 -8.10 22.40 -14.64
C VAL A 174 -6.95 23.38 -14.80
N TYR A 175 -5.77 22.98 -14.32
CA TYR A 175 -4.60 23.87 -14.22
C TYR A 175 -3.50 23.41 -15.15
N PRO A 176 -3.02 24.28 -16.10
CA PRO A 176 -1.89 23.97 -16.95
C PRO A 176 -0.63 23.58 -16.16
N ILE A 177 -0.06 22.44 -16.49
CA ILE A 177 1.22 21.95 -15.91
C ILE A 177 2.36 22.06 -16.91
N LEU A 178 2.12 21.71 -18.18
CA LEU A 178 3.09 21.85 -19.27
C LEU A 178 2.39 22.48 -20.47
N PHE A 179 2.96 23.58 -20.99
CA PHE A 179 2.41 24.27 -22.16
C PHE A 179 3.48 25.06 -22.92
N GLU A 180 3.31 25.22 -24.22
CA GLU A 180 4.11 26.15 -25.01
C GLU A 180 3.59 27.57 -24.84
N HIS A 181 4.49 28.52 -24.50
CA HIS A 181 4.16 29.91 -24.38
C HIS A 181 3.83 30.51 -25.76
N PRO A 182 2.86 31.44 -25.88
CA PRO A 182 2.47 32.02 -27.17
C PRO A 182 3.59 32.63 -28.03
N ASN A 183 4.74 32.96 -27.45
CA ASN A 183 5.91 33.47 -28.21
C ASN A 183 6.65 32.36 -29.00
N GLY A 184 6.29 31.06 -28.87
CA GLY A 184 6.83 29.95 -29.65
C GLY A 184 8.29 29.55 -29.33
N ARG A 185 8.90 30.11 -28.27
CA ARG A 185 10.31 29.86 -27.89
C ARG A 185 10.51 29.45 -26.45
N LEU A 186 9.43 29.37 -25.71
CA LEU A 186 9.42 29.05 -24.30
C LEU A 186 8.41 27.93 -24.04
N LEU A 187 8.88 26.79 -23.58
CA LEU A 187 8.07 25.67 -23.06
C LEU A 187 8.09 25.76 -21.54
N VAL A 188 6.93 25.87 -20.92
CA VAL A 188 6.78 26.15 -19.50
C VAL A 188 6.18 24.98 -18.76
N ALA A 189 6.81 24.59 -17.66
CA ALA A 189 6.22 23.75 -16.62
C ALA A 189 5.90 24.61 -15.38
N THR A 190 4.65 24.60 -14.94
CA THR A 190 4.23 25.38 -13.76
C THR A 190 4.66 24.74 -12.44
N THR A 191 5.28 23.59 -12.50
CA THR A 191 5.84 22.83 -11.37
C THR A 191 7.22 22.27 -11.74
N LYS A 192 7.88 21.56 -10.83
CA LYS A 192 9.16 20.90 -11.10
C LYS A 192 8.92 19.48 -11.64
N LEU A 193 9.00 19.29 -12.96
CA LEU A 193 8.89 17.97 -13.58
C LEU A 193 10.21 17.19 -13.54
N SER A 194 11.36 17.87 -13.42
CA SER A 194 12.70 17.29 -13.48
C SER A 194 13.13 16.51 -12.23
N GLN A 195 12.24 16.32 -11.26
CA GLN A 195 12.47 15.51 -10.04
C GLN A 195 11.74 14.17 -10.06
N PHE A 196 11.49 13.61 -11.24
CA PHE A 196 10.61 12.45 -11.44
C PHE A 196 11.09 11.15 -10.75
N ILE A 197 12.40 11.01 -10.48
CA ILE A 197 12.97 9.89 -9.71
C ILE A 197 12.85 10.19 -8.20
N THR A 198 13.35 11.35 -7.78
CA THR A 198 13.36 11.78 -6.37
C THR A 198 11.94 11.88 -5.83
N ALA A 199 11.02 12.51 -6.55
CA ALA A 199 9.62 12.68 -6.15
C ALA A 199 8.74 11.47 -6.46
N ARG A 200 9.30 10.35 -6.93
CA ARG A 200 8.61 9.08 -7.16
C ARG A 200 7.42 9.20 -8.13
N TYR A 201 7.56 9.99 -9.22
CA TYR A 201 6.47 10.16 -10.18
C TYR A 201 6.08 8.83 -10.83
N ALA A 202 4.78 8.62 -10.99
CA ALA A 202 4.23 7.35 -11.42
C ALA A 202 3.17 7.51 -12.55
N PRO A 203 2.96 6.50 -13.40
CA PRO A 203 3.82 5.34 -13.61
C PRO A 203 5.20 5.77 -14.15
N ALA A 204 6.28 5.12 -13.70
CA ALA A 204 7.64 5.57 -14.05
C ALA A 204 7.87 5.59 -15.57
N GLY A 205 7.45 4.53 -16.29
CA GLY A 205 7.61 4.44 -17.74
C GLY A 205 6.89 5.52 -18.55
N ALA A 206 5.81 6.10 -18.01
CA ALA A 206 5.04 7.14 -18.69
C ALA A 206 5.76 8.50 -18.80
N TRP A 207 6.76 8.74 -17.97
CA TRP A 207 7.55 9.97 -17.99
C TRP A 207 8.60 10.02 -19.12
N GLY A 208 8.98 8.88 -19.68
CA GLY A 208 9.86 8.80 -20.85
C GLY A 208 9.31 9.58 -22.07
N PRO A 209 8.08 9.32 -22.54
CA PRO A 209 7.42 10.10 -23.58
C PRO A 209 7.32 11.60 -23.29
N VAL A 210 7.05 11.99 -22.05
CA VAL A 210 7.00 13.41 -21.64
C VAL A 210 8.35 14.09 -21.86
N TRP A 211 9.42 13.50 -21.36
CA TRP A 211 10.77 14.02 -21.53
C TRP A 211 11.24 13.96 -22.98
N LYS A 212 10.89 12.93 -23.71
CA LYS A 212 11.20 12.84 -25.14
C LYS A 212 10.55 13.97 -25.93
N HIS A 213 9.30 14.33 -25.63
CA HIS A 213 8.62 15.48 -26.24
C HIS A 213 9.35 16.79 -25.91
N ILE A 214 9.63 17.09 -24.64
CA ILE A 214 10.31 18.30 -24.19
C ILE A 214 11.68 18.44 -24.87
N LEU A 215 12.48 17.38 -24.90
CA LEU A 215 13.81 17.38 -25.51
C LEU A 215 13.76 17.51 -27.04
N THR A 216 12.77 16.92 -27.70
CA THR A 216 12.53 17.05 -29.14
C THR A 216 12.17 18.51 -29.48
N TRP A 217 11.32 19.14 -28.67
CA TRP A 217 10.97 20.55 -28.82
C TRP A 217 12.20 21.45 -28.62
N LEU A 218 13.08 21.16 -27.67
CA LEU A 218 14.33 21.90 -27.43
C LEU A 218 15.37 21.73 -28.53
N CYS A 219 15.44 20.55 -29.14
CA CYS A 219 16.46 20.16 -30.13
C CYS A 219 15.81 19.68 -31.44
N PRO A 220 15.13 20.57 -32.22
CA PRO A 220 14.43 20.18 -33.43
C PRO A 220 15.40 19.55 -34.46
N GLY A 221 14.95 18.47 -35.08
CA GLY A 221 15.76 17.74 -36.07
C GLY A 221 16.88 16.86 -35.50
N ARG A 222 17.05 16.78 -34.19
CA ARG A 222 18.00 15.88 -33.56
C ARG A 222 17.30 14.60 -33.06
N LYS A 223 18.02 13.49 -33.12
CA LYS A 223 17.56 12.23 -32.52
C LYS A 223 17.74 12.32 -31.00
N ILE A 224 16.61 12.24 -30.27
CA ILE A 224 16.64 12.19 -28.81
C ILE A 224 16.86 10.74 -28.35
N PRO A 225 17.86 10.48 -27.48
CA PRO A 225 18.05 9.15 -26.91
C PRO A 225 16.88 8.77 -26.00
N ASP A 226 16.59 7.49 -25.89
CA ASP A 226 15.65 7.02 -24.89
C ASP A 226 16.29 7.18 -23.50
N LEU A 227 15.55 7.84 -22.60
CA LEU A 227 16.01 8.05 -21.23
C LEU A 227 15.79 6.76 -20.42
N VAL A 228 16.85 6.31 -19.76
CA VAL A 228 16.81 5.13 -18.89
C VAL A 228 17.16 5.55 -17.47
N TRP A 229 16.30 5.20 -16.54
CA TRP A 229 16.54 5.44 -15.11
C TRP A 229 15.99 4.31 -14.26
N THR A 230 16.45 4.22 -13.03
CA THR A 230 15.91 3.29 -12.03
C THR A 230 15.07 4.09 -11.03
N PRO A 231 13.79 3.76 -10.83
CA PRO A 231 12.98 4.38 -9.78
C PRO A 231 13.61 4.23 -8.39
N SER A 232 13.53 5.28 -7.58
CA SER A 232 14.06 5.29 -6.20
C SER A 232 13.39 4.26 -5.29
N VAL A 233 12.12 3.94 -5.57
CA VAL A 233 11.32 2.92 -4.89
C VAL A 233 10.76 1.97 -5.95
N ARG A 234 11.10 0.69 -5.87
CA ARG A 234 10.80 -0.29 -6.90
C ARG A 234 10.61 -1.69 -6.34
N PRO A 235 10.00 -2.63 -7.11
CA PRO A 235 10.00 -4.05 -6.78
C PRO A 235 11.42 -4.61 -6.62
N SER A 236 11.57 -5.59 -5.74
CA SER A 236 12.87 -6.24 -5.49
C SER A 236 13.41 -6.98 -6.72
N TYR A 237 12.51 -7.62 -7.49
CA TYR A 237 12.86 -8.39 -8.67
C TYR A 237 11.89 -8.09 -9.82
N SER A 238 12.38 -8.18 -11.05
CA SER A 238 11.54 -8.10 -12.25
C SER A 238 10.64 -9.35 -12.37
N PRO A 239 9.59 -9.33 -13.21
CA PRO A 239 8.67 -10.47 -13.34
C PRO A 239 9.34 -11.76 -13.83
N THR A 240 10.43 -11.64 -14.61
CA THR A 240 11.12 -12.78 -15.25
C THR A 240 12.48 -13.12 -14.61
N GLU A 241 12.96 -12.28 -13.71
CA GLU A 241 14.24 -12.50 -13.03
C GLU A 241 14.20 -13.77 -12.17
N LYS A 242 15.28 -14.55 -12.17
CA LYS A 242 15.37 -15.76 -11.33
C LYS A 242 15.46 -15.37 -9.86
N LEU A 243 14.51 -15.85 -9.06
CA LEU A 243 14.56 -15.66 -7.61
C LEU A 243 15.70 -16.48 -7.00
N PRO A 244 16.41 -15.94 -5.98
CA PRO A 244 17.32 -16.73 -5.15
C PRO A 244 16.58 -17.90 -4.48
N LEU A 245 17.28 -18.98 -4.17
CA LEU A 245 16.67 -20.13 -3.50
C LEU A 245 16.13 -19.78 -2.10
N ASP A 246 16.74 -18.82 -1.46
CA ASP A 246 16.42 -18.33 -0.11
C ASP A 246 15.56 -17.07 -0.11
N TYR A 247 14.85 -16.76 -1.22
CA TYR A 247 14.06 -15.53 -1.35
C TYR A 247 13.00 -15.37 -0.25
N GLU A 248 12.39 -16.45 0.21
CA GLU A 248 11.36 -16.39 1.25
C GLU A 248 11.91 -15.93 2.60
N ILE A 249 13.04 -16.52 3.05
CA ILE A 249 13.66 -16.09 4.30
C ILE A 249 14.24 -14.68 4.17
N GLN A 250 14.71 -14.26 2.98
CA GLN A 250 15.11 -12.87 2.74
C GLN A 250 13.92 -11.93 2.81
N ALA A 251 12.77 -12.27 2.18
CA ALA A 251 11.55 -11.47 2.23
C ALA A 251 11.02 -11.35 3.67
N PHE A 252 11.02 -12.44 4.41
CA PHE A 252 10.68 -12.48 5.84
C PHE A 252 11.55 -11.51 6.66
N ARG A 253 12.87 -11.67 6.57
CA ARG A 253 13.83 -10.86 7.34
C ARG A 253 13.74 -9.36 7.02
N ARG A 254 13.57 -9.03 5.75
CA ARG A 254 13.39 -7.63 5.32
C ARG A 254 12.05 -7.09 5.79
N GLY A 255 11.00 -7.91 5.73
CA GLY A 255 9.68 -7.56 6.22
C GLY A 255 9.66 -7.21 7.71
N VAL A 256 10.33 -8.01 8.56
CA VAL A 256 10.45 -7.70 9.99
C VAL A 256 11.35 -6.49 10.24
N ARG A 257 12.49 -6.39 9.55
CA ARG A 257 13.40 -5.25 9.71
C ARG A 257 12.76 -3.92 9.33
N TRP A 258 11.79 -3.94 8.42
CA TRP A 258 11.06 -2.74 8.04
C TRP A 258 10.43 -2.03 9.24
N PHE A 259 9.81 -2.74 10.19
CA PHE A 259 9.22 -2.12 11.38
C PHE A 259 10.22 -1.26 12.17
N GLU A 260 11.46 -1.73 12.24
CA GLU A 260 12.56 -1.05 12.93
C GLU A 260 13.07 0.15 12.11
N ASN A 261 13.32 -0.05 10.82
CA ASN A 261 13.82 0.99 9.92
C ASN A 261 12.83 2.14 9.75
N ALA A 262 11.54 1.84 9.69
CA ALA A 262 10.45 2.79 9.57
C ALA A 262 10.06 3.47 10.91
N ARG A 263 10.70 3.10 12.03
CA ARG A 263 10.40 3.64 13.37
C ARG A 263 8.93 3.43 13.78
N MET A 264 8.35 2.27 13.42
CA MET A 264 6.95 1.98 13.74
C MET A 264 6.74 1.70 15.23
N LEU A 265 7.70 1.09 15.93
CA LEU A 265 7.64 0.87 17.37
C LEU A 265 7.89 2.18 18.13
N VAL A 266 6.91 2.61 18.93
CA VAL A 266 6.98 3.84 19.71
C VAL A 266 7.97 3.66 20.85
N HIS A 267 8.90 4.63 21.00
CA HIS A 267 9.85 4.65 22.11
C HIS A 267 9.48 5.71 23.15
N PRO A 268 9.68 5.46 24.46
CA PRO A 268 9.34 6.42 25.52
C PRO A 268 9.92 7.82 25.32
N ALA A 269 11.13 7.91 24.72
CA ALA A 269 11.81 9.18 24.49
C ALA A 269 11.05 10.14 23.56
N TRP A 270 10.23 9.63 22.65
CA TRP A 270 9.45 10.45 21.71
C TRP A 270 7.93 10.17 21.75
N LYS A 271 7.44 9.46 22.77
CA LYS A 271 6.02 9.19 22.99
C LYS A 271 5.14 10.44 22.91
N ARG A 272 5.64 11.59 23.42
CA ARG A 272 4.91 12.87 23.36
C ARG A 272 4.56 13.30 21.92
N SER A 273 5.30 12.85 20.93
CA SER A 273 5.00 13.12 19.52
C SER A 273 3.65 12.55 19.07
N LEU A 274 3.10 11.53 19.75
CA LEU A 274 1.73 11.05 19.52
C LEU A 274 0.69 12.13 19.85
N ASP A 275 0.88 12.88 20.94
CA ASP A 275 -0.01 13.98 21.32
C ASP A 275 0.14 15.16 20.35
N ASP A 276 1.38 15.44 19.94
CA ASP A 276 1.66 16.47 18.94
C ASP A 276 1.07 16.12 17.56
N ALA A 277 1.02 14.85 17.20
CA ALA A 277 0.48 14.38 15.93
C ALA A 277 -1.05 14.58 15.81
N ARG A 278 -1.77 14.74 16.92
CA ARG A 278 -3.21 15.04 16.94
C ARG A 278 -3.57 16.36 16.25
N LYS A 279 -2.61 17.27 16.09
CA LYS A 279 -2.77 18.53 15.34
C LYS A 279 -2.79 18.35 13.82
N TYR A 280 -2.28 17.22 13.31
CA TYR A 280 -2.31 16.94 11.89
C TYR A 280 -3.72 16.48 11.47
N PRO A 281 -4.19 16.88 10.27
CA PRO A 281 -5.43 16.34 9.74
C PRO A 281 -5.40 14.81 9.72
N ASP A 282 -6.45 14.18 10.24
CA ASP A 282 -6.57 12.72 10.36
C ASP A 282 -5.37 12.03 11.05
N GLN A 283 -4.61 12.79 11.86
CA GLN A 283 -3.35 12.37 12.48
C GLN A 283 -2.32 11.83 11.48
N VAL A 284 -2.36 12.31 10.24
CA VAL A 284 -1.38 11.98 9.18
C VAL A 284 -0.32 13.07 9.13
N GLY A 285 0.88 12.75 9.54
CA GLY A 285 2.01 13.67 9.70
C GLY A 285 3.34 13.09 9.19
N PRO A 286 4.43 13.86 9.35
CA PRO A 286 5.77 13.38 9.03
C PRO A 286 6.07 12.06 9.76
N MET A 287 6.90 11.20 9.16
CA MET A 287 7.39 10.02 9.84
C MET A 287 8.24 10.41 11.06
N PRO A 288 8.37 9.51 12.06
CA PRO A 288 9.34 9.71 13.15
C PRO A 288 10.75 9.94 12.60
N ASP A 289 11.51 10.82 13.26
CA ASP A 289 12.88 11.12 12.84
C ASP A 289 13.71 9.81 12.79
N PRO A 290 14.39 9.50 11.68
CA PRO A 290 15.19 8.29 11.56
C PRO A 290 16.31 8.18 12.60
N SER A 291 16.77 9.30 13.19
CA SER A 291 17.75 9.34 14.26
C SER A 291 17.20 8.95 15.63
N TRP A 292 15.87 8.93 15.80
CA TRP A 292 15.24 8.56 17.06
C TRP A 292 15.40 7.06 17.34
N PRO A 293 15.49 6.66 18.62
CA PRO A 293 15.56 5.25 18.97
C PRO A 293 14.27 4.52 18.57
N SER A 294 14.38 3.27 18.09
CA SER A 294 13.24 2.39 17.91
C SER A 294 12.74 1.90 19.28
N GLY A 295 11.41 1.81 19.44
CA GLY A 295 10.82 1.23 20.64
C GLY A 295 10.99 -0.28 20.74
N ASP A 296 10.54 -0.82 21.86
CA ASP A 296 10.54 -2.27 22.15
C ASP A 296 9.10 -2.83 22.27
N GLY A 297 8.11 -2.12 21.75
CA GLY A 297 6.69 -2.50 21.81
C GLY A 297 5.95 -2.09 23.08
N SER A 298 6.65 -1.66 24.14
CA SER A 298 6.01 -1.28 25.43
C SER A 298 5.14 -0.03 25.36
N GLU A 299 5.32 0.81 24.34
CA GLU A 299 4.52 2.01 24.08
C GLU A 299 3.66 1.88 22.81
N GLY A 300 3.51 0.64 22.30
CA GLY A 300 2.70 0.33 21.13
C GLY A 300 3.42 0.52 19.81
N LEU A 301 2.63 0.48 18.73
CA LEU A 301 3.08 0.47 17.34
C LEU A 301 2.21 1.42 16.51
N LEU A 302 2.84 2.27 15.67
CA LEU A 302 2.14 3.14 14.74
C LEU A 302 1.42 2.32 13.66
N GLU A 303 0.30 2.83 13.16
CA GLU A 303 -0.53 2.16 12.15
C GLU A 303 0.21 1.92 10.82
N GLY A 304 1.03 2.87 10.35
CA GLY A 304 1.82 2.72 9.14
C GLY A 304 1.92 3.98 8.30
N PHE A 305 2.29 3.81 7.03
CA PHE A 305 2.38 4.92 6.07
C PHE A 305 1.03 5.17 5.39
N SER A 306 0.63 6.43 5.31
CA SER A 306 -0.48 6.86 4.45
C SER A 306 -0.07 6.83 2.98
N SER A 307 -1.03 6.96 2.06
CA SER A 307 -0.74 7.07 0.61
C SER A 307 -0.20 8.44 0.18
N THR A 308 0.01 9.36 1.11
CA THR A 308 0.45 10.73 0.83
C THR A 308 1.97 10.78 0.68
N ILE A 309 2.43 10.96 -0.55
CA ILE A 309 3.83 11.18 -0.90
C ILE A 309 4.04 12.67 -1.12
N ARG A 310 5.12 13.24 -0.54
CA ARG A 310 5.49 14.64 -0.70
C ARG A 310 6.30 14.88 -1.98
N HIS A 311 6.47 16.16 -2.31
CA HIS A 311 7.25 16.60 -3.48
C HIS A 311 8.72 16.14 -3.48
N ASP A 312 9.28 15.80 -2.32
CA ASP A 312 10.65 15.29 -2.15
C ASP A 312 10.71 13.74 -2.11
N GLY A 313 9.59 13.07 -2.36
CA GLY A 313 9.48 11.62 -2.30
C GLY A 313 9.29 11.03 -0.91
N SER A 314 9.40 11.83 0.15
CA SER A 314 9.07 11.39 1.52
C SER A 314 7.59 11.06 1.65
N GLN A 315 7.25 10.21 2.60
CA GLN A 315 5.88 9.73 2.76
C GLN A 315 5.37 9.99 4.18
N LEU A 316 4.08 10.35 4.33
CA LEU A 316 3.49 10.63 5.63
C LEU A 316 3.08 9.34 6.34
N VAL A 317 3.07 9.40 7.68
CA VAL A 317 2.73 8.29 8.58
C VAL A 317 1.41 8.60 9.30
N ARG A 318 0.62 7.57 9.56
CA ARG A 318 -0.54 7.60 10.45
C ARG A 318 -0.09 7.36 11.88
N TRP A 319 -0.32 8.34 12.72
CA TRP A 319 0.08 8.34 14.13
C TRP A 319 -0.98 7.72 15.04
N TRP A 320 -1.56 6.62 14.60
CA TRP A 320 -2.54 5.86 15.38
C TRP A 320 -1.92 4.62 15.96
N LEU A 321 -2.41 4.18 17.13
CA LEU A 321 -2.05 2.90 17.73
C LEU A 321 -3.32 2.04 17.72
N ARG A 322 -3.40 1.12 16.78
CA ARG A 322 -4.56 0.23 16.60
C ARG A 322 -4.33 -1.12 17.24
N ASN A 323 -5.40 -1.66 17.82
CA ASN A 323 -5.43 -2.97 18.46
C ASN A 323 -4.99 -4.10 17.51
N ASP A 324 -5.63 -4.19 16.34
CA ASP A 324 -5.34 -5.20 15.33
C ASP A 324 -3.90 -5.12 14.82
N CYS A 325 -3.41 -3.94 14.45
CA CYS A 325 -2.04 -3.75 13.99
C CYS A 325 -1.00 -4.24 15.00
N MET A 326 -1.23 -4.00 16.29
CA MET A 326 -0.31 -4.43 17.35
C MET A 326 -0.35 -5.95 17.55
N GLY A 327 -1.55 -6.54 17.61
CA GLY A 327 -1.70 -7.98 17.75
C GLY A 327 -1.10 -8.75 16.59
N GLU A 328 -1.42 -8.36 15.37
CA GLU A 328 -0.89 -8.96 14.13
C GLU A 328 0.64 -8.83 14.04
N SER A 329 1.18 -7.63 14.33
CA SER A 329 2.62 -7.39 14.31
C SER A 329 3.36 -8.17 15.38
N SER A 330 2.72 -8.45 16.52
CA SER A 330 3.32 -9.28 17.58
C SER A 330 3.67 -10.69 17.07
N ALA A 331 2.84 -11.27 16.20
CA ALA A 331 3.15 -12.55 15.55
C ALA A 331 4.42 -12.47 14.70
N SER A 332 4.55 -11.43 13.85
CA SER A 332 5.74 -11.24 13.02
C SER A 332 7.03 -11.13 13.84
N PHE A 333 6.98 -10.38 14.94
CA PHE A 333 8.11 -10.27 15.86
C PHE A 333 8.40 -11.59 16.58
N ALA A 334 7.37 -12.33 16.99
CA ALA A 334 7.54 -13.64 17.64
C ALA A 334 8.15 -14.67 16.68
N PHE A 335 7.68 -14.74 15.42
CA PHE A 335 8.29 -15.58 14.39
C PHE A 335 9.77 -15.24 14.21
N SER A 336 10.12 -13.96 14.15
CA SER A 336 11.52 -13.55 14.01
C SER A 336 12.33 -13.87 15.26
N GLY A 337 11.75 -13.72 16.44
CA GLY A 337 12.38 -14.12 17.69
C GLY A 337 12.81 -15.58 17.67
N VAL A 338 11.95 -16.48 17.18
CA VAL A 338 12.21 -17.92 17.10
C VAL A 338 13.14 -18.27 15.94
N ILE A 339 12.84 -17.81 14.73
CA ILE A 339 13.58 -18.18 13.50
C ILE A 339 15.01 -17.64 13.52
N GLU A 340 15.23 -16.45 14.07
CA GLU A 340 16.53 -15.80 14.08
C GLU A 340 17.23 -15.86 15.46
N GLY A 341 16.58 -16.42 16.48
CA GLY A 341 17.08 -16.43 17.85
C GLY A 341 17.20 -15.03 18.46
N ASN A 342 16.35 -14.08 18.02
CA ASN A 342 16.42 -12.68 18.41
C ASN A 342 15.56 -12.38 19.63
N ARG A 343 16.18 -12.25 20.80
CA ARG A 343 15.48 -12.01 22.08
C ARG A 343 14.77 -10.67 22.16
N ASP A 344 15.31 -9.63 21.52
CA ASP A 344 14.72 -8.30 21.53
C ASP A 344 13.39 -8.30 20.75
N ARG A 345 13.32 -9.04 19.64
CA ARG A 345 12.09 -9.22 18.88
C ARG A 345 11.08 -10.09 19.63
N SER A 346 11.51 -11.13 20.31
CA SER A 346 10.62 -11.88 21.23
C SER A 346 10.06 -10.99 22.33
N LYS A 347 10.88 -10.10 22.90
CA LYS A 347 10.46 -9.10 23.89
C LYS A 347 9.46 -8.11 23.27
N ALA A 348 9.72 -7.61 22.07
CA ALA A 348 8.80 -6.69 21.39
C ALA A 348 7.43 -7.34 21.13
N ALA A 349 7.40 -8.60 20.72
CA ALA A 349 6.17 -9.37 20.58
C ALA A 349 5.37 -9.45 21.90
N ALA A 350 6.05 -9.75 23.00
CA ALA A 350 5.42 -9.81 24.32
C ALA A 350 4.90 -8.45 24.77
N ASN A 351 5.70 -7.40 24.61
CA ASN A 351 5.34 -6.04 25.00
C ASN A 351 4.14 -5.49 24.23
N LEU A 352 4.01 -5.79 22.92
CA LEU A 352 2.85 -5.37 22.13
C LEU A 352 1.56 -5.99 22.66
N ASN A 353 1.55 -7.28 23.01
CA ASN A 353 0.39 -7.91 23.62
C ASN A 353 0.12 -7.36 25.04
N ASP A 354 1.16 -7.13 25.85
CA ASP A 354 1.02 -6.50 27.15
C ASP A 354 0.45 -5.09 27.03
N PHE A 355 0.85 -4.32 26.02
CA PHE A 355 0.28 -3.00 25.75
C PHE A 355 -1.22 -3.09 25.46
N ILE A 356 -1.65 -4.01 24.60
CA ILE A 356 -3.06 -4.19 24.27
C ILE A 356 -3.87 -4.52 25.54
N TYR A 357 -3.47 -5.55 26.28
CA TYR A 357 -4.31 -6.16 27.30
C TYR A 357 -4.12 -5.57 28.71
N PHE A 358 -2.96 -5.00 29.03
CA PHE A 358 -2.65 -4.59 30.40
C PHE A 358 -2.25 -3.13 30.57
N HIS A 359 -1.75 -2.47 29.51
CA HIS A 359 -1.09 -1.17 29.68
C HIS A 359 -1.73 -0.01 28.91
N SER A 360 -2.78 -0.28 28.12
CA SER A 360 -3.43 0.74 27.31
C SER A 360 -4.91 0.92 27.63
N VAL A 361 -5.50 1.95 27.02
CA VAL A 361 -6.95 2.19 27.08
C VAL A 361 -7.77 1.16 26.31
N LEU A 362 -7.14 0.30 25.48
CA LEU A 362 -7.84 -0.64 24.62
C LEU A 362 -8.61 -1.72 25.38
N ALA A 363 -8.11 -2.17 26.53
CA ALA A 363 -8.74 -3.18 27.37
C ALA A 363 -9.07 -2.70 28.78
N SER A 364 -8.99 -1.39 29.07
CA SER A 364 -9.26 -0.81 30.38
C SER A 364 -10.63 -0.11 30.46
N GLY A 365 -10.95 0.48 31.59
CA GLY A 365 -12.23 1.17 31.82
C GLY A 365 -13.42 0.19 31.78
N SER A 366 -14.47 0.51 31.04
CA SER A 366 -15.65 -0.35 30.88
C SER A 366 -15.32 -1.76 30.36
N ARG A 367 -14.25 -1.89 29.56
CA ARG A 367 -13.77 -3.15 29.00
C ARG A 367 -13.10 -4.05 30.06
N ALA A 368 -12.73 -3.49 31.21
CA ALA A 368 -12.22 -4.23 32.36
C ALA A 368 -13.25 -4.43 33.49
N ASP A 369 -14.43 -3.79 33.42
CA ASP A 369 -15.49 -3.92 34.44
C ASP A 369 -16.45 -5.08 34.08
N PRO A 370 -16.52 -6.16 34.87
CA PRO A 370 -17.41 -7.29 34.62
C PRO A 370 -18.89 -6.95 34.46
N ARG A 371 -19.34 -5.83 35.04
CA ARG A 371 -20.73 -5.35 34.95
C ARG A 371 -21.03 -4.67 33.64
N SER A 372 -20.00 -4.28 32.90
CA SER A 372 -20.14 -3.55 31.63
C SER A 372 -20.54 -4.48 30.48
N ALA A 373 -21.35 -3.98 29.56
CA ALA A 373 -21.71 -4.68 28.35
C ALA A 373 -20.50 -4.88 27.42
N SER A 374 -19.49 -4.01 27.49
CA SER A 374 -18.25 -4.11 26.72
C SER A 374 -17.13 -4.90 27.41
N PHE A 375 -17.39 -5.50 28.58
CA PHE A 375 -16.38 -6.28 29.30
C PHE A 375 -15.73 -7.34 28.44
N GLY A 376 -14.41 -7.26 28.28
CA GLY A 376 -13.58 -8.16 27.51
C GLY A 376 -13.37 -7.80 26.04
N LEU A 377 -14.16 -6.86 25.46
CA LEU A 377 -13.87 -6.34 24.13
C LEU A 377 -12.58 -5.53 24.15
N ALA A 378 -11.86 -5.52 23.04
CA ALA A 378 -10.74 -4.62 22.83
C ALA A 378 -11.17 -3.45 21.92
N GLY A 379 -10.85 -2.22 22.34
CA GLY A 379 -11.16 -1.02 21.54
C GLY A 379 -10.36 -0.95 20.25
N TRP A 380 -10.85 -0.23 19.26
CA TRP A 380 -10.24 -0.14 17.94
C TRP A 380 -8.85 0.52 17.98
N ASN A 381 -8.75 1.74 18.56
CA ASN A 381 -7.48 2.46 18.69
C ASN A 381 -7.42 3.28 19.97
N THR A 382 -6.25 3.84 20.27
CA THR A 382 -6.03 4.61 21.51
C THR A 382 -6.41 6.08 21.41
N THR A 383 -6.91 6.56 20.27
CA THR A 383 -7.16 7.97 20.00
C THR A 383 -8.41 8.43 20.72
N PRO A 384 -8.33 9.41 21.65
CA PRO A 384 -9.50 10.06 22.20
C PRO A 384 -10.11 11.02 21.17
N LYS A 385 -11.44 11.17 21.22
CA LYS A 385 -12.19 12.05 20.32
C LYS A 385 -11.88 11.85 18.85
N TYR A 386 -11.98 10.61 18.42
CA TYR A 386 -11.84 10.21 17.03
C TYR A 386 -13.01 10.81 16.18
N TYR A 387 -13.65 10.10 15.37
CA TYR A 387 -14.72 10.55 14.49
C TYR A 387 -16.00 10.92 15.28
N GLN A 388 -16.61 12.08 15.01
CA GLN A 388 -17.82 12.58 15.67
C GLN A 388 -17.72 12.64 17.22
N GLU A 389 -16.57 13.01 17.75
CA GLU A 389 -16.27 13.08 19.18
C GLU A 389 -16.32 11.74 19.94
N MET A 390 -16.41 10.61 19.23
CA MET A 390 -16.28 9.28 19.84
C MET A 390 -14.81 8.95 20.10
N ASP A 391 -14.54 8.34 21.23
CA ASP A 391 -13.22 7.79 21.50
C ASP A 391 -12.98 6.54 20.66
N GLY A 392 -11.82 6.42 20.00
CA GLY A 392 -11.46 5.25 19.20
C GLY A 392 -11.46 3.94 20.00
N PHE A 393 -11.17 4.00 21.30
CA PHE A 393 -11.28 2.85 22.21
C PHE A 393 -12.72 2.49 22.60
N GLY A 394 -13.71 3.29 22.24
CA GLY A 394 -15.14 3.02 22.38
C GLY A 394 -15.79 2.47 21.09
N VAL A 395 -14.98 2.11 20.11
CA VAL A 395 -15.41 1.50 18.83
C VAL A 395 -14.92 0.07 18.79
N TYR A 396 -15.79 -0.86 18.37
CA TYR A 396 -15.52 -2.30 18.38
C TYR A 396 -15.86 -2.94 17.05
N TYR A 397 -14.83 -3.24 16.26
CA TYR A 397 -14.94 -4.12 15.09
C TYR A 397 -14.66 -5.56 15.49
N GLY A 398 -15.50 -6.50 15.01
CA GLY A 398 -15.33 -7.93 15.30
C GLY A 398 -14.10 -8.52 14.63
N ASP A 399 -13.86 -8.12 13.39
CA ASP A 399 -12.70 -8.56 12.62
C ASP A 399 -11.37 -8.01 13.17
N ASP A 400 -11.33 -6.76 13.65
CA ASP A 400 -10.12 -6.20 14.30
C ASP A 400 -9.78 -6.94 15.59
N ASN A 401 -10.82 -7.24 16.43
CA ASN A 401 -10.61 -8.06 17.63
C ASN A 401 -10.12 -9.46 17.26
N ALA A 402 -10.70 -10.08 16.21
CA ALA A 402 -10.32 -11.41 15.76
C ALA A 402 -8.88 -11.46 15.26
N ARG A 403 -8.47 -10.49 14.44
CA ARG A 403 -7.11 -10.44 13.88
C ARG A 403 -6.07 -10.16 14.97
N SER A 404 -6.37 -9.27 15.91
CA SER A 404 -5.53 -9.08 17.10
C SER A 404 -5.37 -10.37 17.92
N MET A 405 -6.47 -11.10 18.16
CA MET A 405 -6.44 -12.39 18.88
C MET A 405 -5.61 -13.44 18.11
N LEU A 406 -5.76 -13.57 16.80
CA LEU A 406 -4.98 -14.51 15.97
C LEU A 406 -3.47 -14.23 16.09
N GLY A 407 -3.08 -12.97 16.04
CA GLY A 407 -1.68 -12.57 16.24
C GLY A 407 -1.18 -12.87 17.65
N THR A 408 -2.01 -12.61 18.68
CA THR A 408 -1.68 -12.95 20.07
C THR A 408 -1.55 -14.46 20.27
N MET A 409 -2.45 -15.27 19.70
CA MET A 409 -2.37 -16.74 19.73
C MET A 409 -1.05 -17.25 19.16
N ALA A 410 -0.64 -16.73 17.98
CA ALA A 410 0.63 -17.06 17.37
C ALA A 410 1.82 -16.68 18.26
N ALA A 411 1.82 -15.47 18.80
CA ALA A 411 2.88 -14.97 19.68
C ALA A 411 2.95 -15.79 20.98
N ALA A 412 1.80 -16.11 21.61
CA ALA A 412 1.73 -16.91 22.82
C ALA A 412 2.34 -18.31 22.59
N ALA A 413 2.00 -18.97 21.48
CA ALA A 413 2.52 -20.28 21.11
C ALA A 413 4.03 -20.24 20.84
N LEU A 414 4.52 -19.29 20.05
CA LEU A 414 5.94 -19.14 19.72
C LEU A 414 6.80 -18.80 20.93
N LEU A 415 6.28 -17.97 21.83
CA LEU A 415 6.96 -17.57 23.07
C LEU A 415 6.75 -18.58 24.21
N GLN A 416 5.92 -19.60 24.00
CA GLN A 416 5.53 -20.59 25.02
C GLN A 416 5.02 -19.93 26.32
N SER A 417 4.15 -18.91 26.15
CA SER A 417 3.69 -18.07 27.26
C SER A 417 2.15 -18.13 27.42
N PRO A 418 1.62 -18.60 28.55
CA PRO A 418 0.19 -18.59 28.85
C PRO A 418 -0.30 -17.22 29.39
N ARG A 419 0.55 -16.20 29.37
CA ARG A 419 0.31 -14.90 30.01
C ARG A 419 -0.97 -14.23 29.54
N TRP A 420 -1.37 -14.44 28.31
CA TRP A 420 -2.52 -13.79 27.70
C TRP A 420 -3.75 -14.71 27.57
N ASP A 421 -3.68 -15.97 28.02
CA ASP A 421 -4.75 -16.95 27.83
C ASP A 421 -6.10 -16.49 28.39
N GLU A 422 -6.12 -15.91 29.60
CA GLU A 422 -7.35 -15.39 30.19
C GLU A 422 -7.91 -14.22 29.39
N MET A 423 -7.05 -13.30 28.94
CA MET A 423 -7.47 -12.12 28.17
C MET A 423 -7.97 -12.53 26.77
N LEU A 424 -7.33 -13.48 26.14
CA LEU A 424 -7.77 -14.06 24.86
C LEU A 424 -9.16 -14.67 24.99
N LEU A 425 -9.35 -15.56 25.97
CA LEU A 425 -10.65 -16.21 26.16
C LEU A 425 -11.72 -15.21 26.56
N ARG A 426 -11.39 -14.23 27.40
CA ARG A 426 -12.31 -13.13 27.75
C ARG A 426 -12.73 -12.34 26.54
N CYS A 427 -11.81 -12.02 25.61
CA CYS A 427 -12.11 -11.30 24.38
C CYS A 427 -12.97 -12.15 23.42
N LEU A 428 -12.67 -13.46 23.29
CA LEU A 428 -13.50 -14.40 22.53
C LEU A 428 -14.94 -14.44 23.05
N LEU A 429 -15.12 -14.63 24.36
CA LEU A 429 -16.43 -14.65 25.02
C LEU A 429 -17.15 -13.30 24.91
N ALA A 430 -16.44 -12.16 24.97
CA ALA A 430 -17.01 -10.84 24.79
C ALA A 430 -17.56 -10.63 23.37
N ASN A 431 -16.82 -11.09 22.36
CA ASN A 431 -17.29 -11.07 20.98
C ASN A 431 -18.48 -12.02 20.79
N LEU A 432 -18.47 -13.22 21.44
CA LEU A 432 -19.63 -14.13 21.41
C LEU A 432 -20.86 -13.50 22.06
N ARG A 433 -20.73 -12.77 23.19
CA ARG A 433 -21.84 -12.04 23.84
C ARG A 433 -22.47 -10.99 22.94
N THR A 434 -21.71 -10.47 21.98
CA THR A 434 -22.18 -9.45 21.03
C THR A 434 -22.52 -10.03 19.65
N THR A 435 -22.44 -11.35 19.49
CA THR A 435 -22.85 -12.11 18.30
C THR A 435 -24.25 -12.66 18.47
N GLY A 436 -25.13 -12.48 17.50
CA GLY A 436 -26.54 -12.92 17.54
C GLY A 436 -26.71 -14.44 17.47
N ARG A 437 -27.94 -14.92 17.67
CA ARG A 437 -28.30 -16.35 17.66
C ARG A 437 -27.94 -17.05 16.36
N LEU A 438 -28.03 -16.33 15.23
CA LEU A 438 -27.70 -16.87 13.92
C LEU A 438 -26.19 -16.89 13.63
N GLY A 439 -25.36 -16.34 14.53
CA GLY A 439 -23.89 -16.34 14.41
C GLY A 439 -23.32 -15.10 13.72
N PHE A 440 -24.12 -14.05 13.51
CA PHE A 440 -23.66 -12.77 12.94
C PHE A 440 -23.56 -11.69 14.02
N ARG A 441 -22.51 -10.89 13.95
CA ARG A 441 -22.26 -9.78 14.85
C ARG A 441 -22.61 -8.42 14.22
N GLY A 442 -22.40 -8.29 12.92
CA GLY A 442 -22.50 -7.04 12.17
C GLY A 442 -21.19 -6.27 12.11
N ASN A 443 -21.19 -5.19 11.32
CA ASN A 443 -19.96 -4.50 10.92
C ASN A 443 -19.25 -3.86 12.13
N ARG A 444 -19.99 -3.14 12.98
CA ARG A 444 -19.42 -2.33 14.05
C ARG A 444 -20.35 -2.20 15.24
N LEU A 445 -19.78 -2.12 16.42
CA LEU A 445 -20.48 -1.71 17.64
C LEU A 445 -19.79 -0.49 18.26
N ASP A 446 -20.59 0.38 18.85
CA ASP A 446 -20.10 1.56 19.57
C ASP A 446 -20.46 1.45 21.07
N GLU A 447 -19.63 2.00 21.92
CA GLU A 447 -19.75 1.90 23.39
C GLU A 447 -21.10 2.39 23.88
N ALA A 448 -21.57 3.56 23.46
CA ALA A 448 -22.79 4.15 23.99
C ALA A 448 -24.05 3.32 23.67
N PRO A 449 -24.30 2.88 22.42
CA PRO A 449 -25.37 1.94 22.12
C PRO A 449 -25.23 0.59 22.85
N LEU A 450 -24.01 0.09 22.99
CA LEU A 450 -23.75 -1.19 23.66
C LEU A 450 -24.10 -1.12 25.15
N GLN A 451 -23.70 -0.06 25.83
CA GLN A 451 -24.03 0.15 27.24
C GLN A 451 -25.55 0.39 27.44
N LYS A 452 -26.18 1.17 26.55
CA LYS A 452 -27.63 1.46 26.61
C LYS A 452 -28.49 0.21 26.47
N ASN A 453 -28.17 -0.64 25.50
CA ASN A 453 -28.98 -1.81 25.16
C ASN A 453 -28.61 -3.05 25.98
N GLY A 454 -27.38 -3.09 26.50
CA GLY A 454 -26.80 -4.26 27.16
C GLY A 454 -26.39 -5.36 26.17
N TRP A 455 -25.45 -6.20 26.55
CA TRP A 455 -24.93 -7.27 25.69
C TRP A 455 -26.01 -8.32 25.31
N ARG A 456 -27.01 -8.58 26.17
CA ARG A 456 -28.11 -9.55 25.90
C ARG A 456 -28.93 -9.16 24.68
N HIS A 457 -29.13 -7.87 24.42
CA HIS A 457 -29.79 -7.39 23.20
C HIS A 457 -29.11 -7.91 21.95
N TYR A 458 -27.80 -7.86 21.89
CA TYR A 458 -27.00 -8.36 20.75
C TYR A 458 -26.97 -9.90 20.74
N PHE A 459 -26.75 -10.53 21.89
CA PHE A 459 -26.64 -11.97 22.03
C PHE A 459 -27.89 -12.74 21.57
N HIS A 460 -29.07 -12.17 21.77
CA HIS A 460 -30.34 -12.74 21.37
C HIS A 460 -30.87 -12.20 20.02
N SER A 461 -30.12 -11.33 19.35
CA SER A 461 -30.52 -10.80 18.06
C SER A 461 -30.51 -11.90 16.98
N GLU A 462 -31.36 -11.70 15.95
CA GLU A 462 -31.42 -12.54 14.75
C GLU A 462 -30.88 -11.78 13.53
N ARG A 463 -29.92 -10.89 13.74
CA ARG A 463 -29.27 -10.15 12.68
C ARG A 463 -28.62 -11.11 11.69
N ILE A 464 -28.71 -10.77 10.41
CA ILE A 464 -27.97 -11.42 9.31
C ILE A 464 -27.03 -10.39 8.71
N ASN A 465 -25.79 -10.80 8.40
CA ASN A 465 -24.78 -9.96 7.80
C ASN A 465 -23.87 -10.79 6.87
N TYR A 466 -24.21 -10.87 5.59
CA TYR A 466 -23.44 -11.61 4.60
C TYR A 466 -22.23 -10.79 4.10
N ALA A 467 -21.44 -10.26 5.02
CA ALA A 467 -20.24 -9.48 4.76
C ALA A 467 -19.00 -10.17 5.38
N PRO A 468 -18.34 -11.08 4.66
CA PRO A 468 -17.18 -11.81 5.16
C PRO A 468 -16.05 -10.91 5.70
N HIS A 469 -15.90 -9.71 5.16
CA HIS A 469 -14.97 -8.72 5.69
C HIS A 469 -15.08 -8.55 7.21
N TYR A 470 -16.31 -8.42 7.72
CA TYR A 470 -16.55 -8.14 9.14
C TYR A 470 -16.75 -9.40 9.99
N GLU A 471 -17.11 -10.53 9.40
CA GLU A 471 -17.56 -11.72 10.13
C GLU A 471 -16.54 -12.88 10.09
N ALA A 472 -15.88 -13.10 8.95
CA ALA A 472 -15.14 -14.33 8.67
C ALA A 472 -14.02 -14.64 9.68
N TYR A 473 -13.23 -13.64 10.04
CA TYR A 473 -12.12 -13.83 10.97
C TYR A 473 -12.58 -14.09 12.40
N LEU A 474 -13.71 -13.50 12.79
CA LEU A 474 -14.34 -13.80 14.05
C LEU A 474 -14.84 -15.26 14.09
N TRP A 475 -15.43 -15.76 13.02
CA TRP A 475 -15.81 -17.17 12.90
C TRP A 475 -14.60 -18.08 13.01
N ALA A 476 -13.49 -17.76 12.38
CA ALA A 476 -12.26 -18.53 12.52
C ALA A 476 -11.81 -18.60 13.98
N THR A 477 -11.78 -17.48 14.71
CA THR A 477 -11.40 -17.48 16.13
C THR A 477 -12.38 -18.27 17.00
N PHE A 478 -13.66 -18.29 16.67
CA PHE A 478 -14.66 -19.08 17.38
C PHE A 478 -14.48 -20.59 17.13
N LEU A 479 -14.15 -21.00 15.90
CA LEU A 479 -13.83 -22.40 15.61
C LEU A 479 -12.60 -22.86 16.40
N TRP A 480 -11.56 -22.05 16.45
CA TRP A 480 -10.38 -22.30 17.28
C TRP A 480 -10.74 -22.38 18.78
N ALA A 481 -11.56 -21.44 19.26
CA ALA A 481 -12.01 -21.43 20.65
C ALA A 481 -12.81 -22.69 21.01
N TYR A 482 -13.65 -23.19 20.10
CA TYR A 482 -14.37 -24.44 20.30
C TYR A 482 -13.41 -25.62 20.40
N GLU A 483 -12.43 -25.75 19.51
CA GLU A 483 -11.43 -26.83 19.57
C GLU A 483 -10.74 -26.90 20.92
N HIS A 484 -10.36 -25.74 21.48
CA HIS A 484 -9.62 -25.69 22.74
C HIS A 484 -10.48 -25.74 24.00
N THR A 485 -11.77 -25.40 23.91
CA THR A 485 -12.63 -25.29 25.13
C THR A 485 -13.78 -26.27 25.15
N GLY A 486 -14.19 -26.82 24.02
CA GLY A 486 -15.41 -27.60 23.89
C GLY A 486 -16.70 -26.79 24.06
N PHE A 487 -16.64 -25.47 24.21
CA PHE A 487 -17.82 -24.62 24.46
C PHE A 487 -18.69 -24.49 23.22
N ARG A 488 -19.76 -25.27 23.19
CA ARG A 488 -20.67 -25.45 22.03
C ARG A 488 -21.15 -24.16 21.37
N PRO A 489 -21.50 -23.07 22.08
CA PRO A 489 -21.99 -21.86 21.44
C PRO A 489 -21.02 -21.25 20.42
N PHE A 490 -19.72 -21.44 20.56
CA PHE A 490 -18.74 -21.04 19.56
C PHE A 490 -18.95 -21.77 18.23
N LEU A 491 -19.05 -23.11 18.26
CA LEU A 491 -19.26 -23.91 17.04
C LEU A 491 -20.62 -23.72 16.43
N ASP A 492 -21.68 -23.81 17.24
CA ASP A 492 -23.04 -23.88 16.72
C ASP A 492 -23.46 -22.59 16.01
N ARG A 493 -23.11 -21.42 16.59
CA ARG A 493 -23.36 -20.13 15.96
C ARG A 493 -22.53 -19.95 14.69
N THR A 494 -21.26 -20.27 14.75
CA THR A 494 -20.33 -20.14 13.61
C THR A 494 -20.72 -21.02 12.46
N ARG A 495 -20.99 -22.31 12.69
CA ARG A 495 -21.42 -23.25 11.66
C ARG A 495 -22.70 -22.80 10.97
N ASN A 496 -23.70 -22.35 11.77
CA ASN A 496 -24.94 -21.82 11.20
C ASN A 496 -24.70 -20.57 10.32
N ALA A 497 -23.91 -19.61 10.79
CA ALA A 497 -23.59 -18.41 10.04
C ALA A 497 -22.81 -18.72 8.73
N ILE A 498 -21.80 -19.58 8.79
CA ILE A 498 -21.07 -20.02 7.59
C ILE A 498 -22.02 -20.70 6.60
N ARG A 499 -22.86 -21.63 7.05
CA ARG A 499 -23.85 -22.30 6.19
C ARG A 499 -24.78 -21.30 5.49
N MET A 500 -25.32 -20.32 6.25
CA MET A 500 -26.20 -19.28 5.69
C MET A 500 -25.45 -18.40 4.69
N THR A 501 -24.22 -18.01 5.01
CA THR A 501 -23.37 -17.18 4.16
C THR A 501 -22.99 -17.90 2.87
N MET A 502 -22.67 -19.20 2.93
CA MET A 502 -22.39 -20.00 1.73
C MET A 502 -23.63 -20.22 0.87
N ALA A 503 -24.81 -20.34 1.46
CA ALA A 503 -26.07 -20.41 0.71
C ALA A 503 -26.41 -19.09 0.00
N ALA A 504 -25.98 -17.95 0.56
CA ALA A 504 -26.18 -16.60 0.01
C ALA A 504 -25.13 -16.21 -1.05
N TYR A 505 -24.06 -16.99 -1.22
CA TYR A 505 -22.96 -16.70 -2.16
C TYR A 505 -23.36 -17.01 -3.60
N PRO A 506 -22.98 -16.16 -4.57
CA PRO A 506 -22.31 -14.86 -4.45
C PRO A 506 -23.27 -13.66 -4.37
N ASP A 507 -24.54 -13.82 -4.72
CA ASP A 507 -25.46 -12.75 -5.12
C ASP A 507 -25.90 -11.87 -3.95
N GLU A 508 -25.96 -12.42 -2.74
CA GLU A 508 -26.37 -11.71 -1.53
C GLU A 508 -25.18 -11.24 -0.67
N TRP A 509 -23.94 -11.58 -1.06
CA TRP A 509 -22.78 -11.09 -0.33
C TRP A 509 -22.60 -9.58 -0.47
N HIS A 510 -22.36 -8.94 0.66
CA HIS A 510 -21.88 -7.56 0.72
C HIS A 510 -20.37 -7.56 0.64
N TRP A 511 -19.84 -6.64 -0.15
CA TRP A 511 -18.39 -6.44 -0.30
C TRP A 511 -18.01 -5.02 0.10
N THR A 512 -16.84 -4.84 0.70
CA THR A 512 -16.32 -3.52 1.09
C THR A 512 -15.59 -2.86 -0.09
N ASN A 513 -14.38 -3.30 -0.40
CA ASN A 513 -13.56 -2.71 -1.47
C ASN A 513 -13.52 -3.60 -2.74
N GLY A 514 -14.03 -4.81 -2.70
CA GLY A 514 -14.10 -5.75 -3.80
C GLY A 514 -14.57 -7.13 -3.38
N MET A 515 -15.10 -7.93 -4.32
CA MET A 515 -15.57 -9.29 -4.06
C MET A 515 -14.40 -10.25 -3.76
N GLN A 516 -13.22 -10.01 -4.33
CA GLN A 516 -12.05 -10.86 -4.07
C GLN A 516 -11.58 -10.78 -2.61
N GLN A 517 -11.74 -9.64 -1.99
CA GLN A 517 -11.51 -9.46 -0.56
C GLN A 517 -12.38 -10.40 0.28
N GLU A 518 -13.68 -10.46 -0.03
CA GLU A 518 -14.63 -11.27 0.70
C GLU A 518 -14.31 -12.76 0.53
N ARG A 519 -13.97 -13.18 -0.69
CA ARG A 519 -13.52 -14.56 -0.99
C ARG A 519 -12.25 -14.91 -0.22
N ALA A 520 -11.25 -14.03 -0.24
CA ALA A 520 -9.98 -14.25 0.46
C ALA A 520 -10.17 -14.45 1.97
N ARG A 521 -11.03 -13.64 2.59
CA ARG A 521 -11.33 -13.74 4.03
C ARG A 521 -12.08 -15.00 4.40
N MET A 522 -12.95 -15.53 3.54
CA MET A 522 -13.67 -16.77 3.81
C MET A 522 -12.80 -18.01 3.78
N LEU A 523 -11.61 -17.99 3.18
CA LEU A 523 -10.72 -19.17 3.15
C LEU A 523 -10.34 -19.64 4.54
N LEU A 524 -10.02 -18.73 5.47
CA LEU A 524 -9.57 -19.09 6.81
C LEU A 524 -10.64 -19.84 7.63
N PRO A 525 -11.86 -19.30 7.84
CA PRO A 525 -12.88 -20.01 8.60
C PRO A 525 -13.33 -21.30 7.91
N LEU A 526 -13.36 -21.37 6.58
CA LEU A 526 -13.70 -22.60 5.87
C LEU A 526 -12.61 -23.66 6.02
N ALA A 527 -11.32 -23.30 5.98
CA ALA A 527 -10.21 -24.21 6.24
C ALA A 527 -10.26 -24.77 7.67
N TRP A 528 -10.56 -23.92 8.64
CA TRP A 528 -10.64 -24.32 10.04
C TRP A 528 -11.93 -25.12 10.35
N LEU A 529 -13.04 -24.85 9.64
CA LEU A 529 -14.23 -25.68 9.72
C LEU A 529 -13.94 -27.11 9.19
N VAL A 530 -13.16 -27.24 8.10
CA VAL A 530 -12.70 -28.56 7.61
C VAL A 530 -11.81 -29.26 8.63
N ARG A 531 -10.97 -28.53 9.39
CA ARG A 531 -10.17 -29.11 10.48
C ARG A 531 -11.03 -29.74 11.58
N LEU A 532 -12.12 -29.09 11.95
CA LEU A 532 -13.04 -29.55 13.00
C LEU A 532 -14.02 -30.62 12.50
N GLU A 533 -14.57 -30.42 11.33
CA GLU A 533 -15.61 -31.29 10.76
C GLU A 533 -15.31 -31.52 9.27
N ASP A 534 -14.50 -32.54 8.98
CA ASP A 534 -14.09 -32.89 7.61
C ASP A 534 -15.21 -33.58 6.86
N THR A 535 -16.16 -32.77 6.32
CA THR A 535 -17.29 -33.25 5.51
C THR A 535 -17.09 -32.90 4.04
N ALA A 536 -17.77 -33.68 3.17
CA ALA A 536 -17.79 -33.38 1.74
C ALA A 536 -18.38 -31.98 1.45
N GLU A 537 -19.35 -31.52 2.23
CA GLU A 537 -19.99 -30.20 2.10
C GLU A 537 -18.98 -29.08 2.47
N HIS A 538 -18.30 -29.17 3.61
CA HIS A 538 -17.32 -28.16 4.04
C HIS A 538 -16.14 -28.07 3.07
N ARG A 539 -15.64 -29.21 2.58
CA ARG A 539 -14.63 -29.23 1.51
C ARG A 539 -15.13 -28.61 0.20
N ALA A 540 -16.40 -28.83 -0.16
CA ALA A 540 -17.01 -28.23 -1.35
C ALA A 540 -17.11 -26.70 -1.24
N TRP A 541 -17.51 -26.19 -0.07
CA TRP A 541 -17.55 -24.74 0.19
C TRP A 541 -16.16 -24.10 0.08
N LEU A 542 -15.16 -24.67 0.75
CA LEU A 542 -13.78 -24.19 0.67
C LEU A 542 -13.27 -24.20 -0.76
N ARG A 543 -13.49 -25.28 -1.49
CA ARG A 543 -13.06 -25.43 -2.89
C ARG A 543 -13.77 -24.43 -3.80
N ARG A 544 -15.06 -24.19 -3.61
CA ARG A 544 -15.85 -23.21 -4.40
C ARG A 544 -15.25 -21.80 -4.25
N ILE A 545 -15.09 -21.34 -3.03
CA ILE A 545 -14.53 -20.00 -2.75
C ILE A 545 -13.09 -19.87 -3.29
N ALA A 546 -12.26 -20.88 -3.06
CA ALA A 546 -10.89 -20.88 -3.58
C ALA A 546 -10.85 -20.89 -5.11
N THR A 547 -11.70 -21.68 -5.77
CA THR A 547 -11.74 -21.74 -7.23
C THR A 547 -12.13 -20.39 -7.82
N ASP A 548 -13.14 -19.72 -7.26
CA ASP A 548 -13.61 -18.42 -7.72
C ASP A 548 -12.54 -17.31 -7.48
N LEU A 549 -11.87 -17.36 -6.33
CA LEU A 549 -10.73 -16.47 -6.05
C LEU A 549 -9.58 -16.69 -7.05
N LEU A 550 -9.19 -17.95 -7.28
CA LEU A 550 -8.05 -18.34 -8.09
C LEU A 550 -8.32 -18.27 -9.60
N ALA A 551 -9.59 -18.19 -10.03
CA ALA A 551 -9.93 -17.90 -11.43
C ALA A 551 -9.32 -16.55 -11.89
N LEU A 552 -9.00 -15.65 -10.96
CA LEU A 552 -8.36 -14.38 -11.23
C LEU A 552 -6.87 -14.34 -10.81
N GLN A 553 -6.26 -15.49 -10.49
CA GLN A 553 -4.81 -15.54 -10.25
C GLN A 553 -4.06 -15.50 -11.59
N ASP A 554 -3.30 -14.43 -11.82
CA ASP A 554 -2.45 -14.25 -13.00
C ASP A 554 -1.25 -15.22 -13.01
N ALA A 555 -0.66 -15.45 -14.16
CA ALA A 555 0.54 -16.28 -14.31
C ALA A 555 1.74 -15.77 -13.46
N SER A 556 1.78 -14.48 -13.16
CA SER A 556 2.77 -13.90 -12.22
C SER A 556 2.58 -14.34 -10.77
N GLY A 557 1.41 -14.86 -10.41
CA GLY A 557 0.98 -15.20 -9.07
C GLY A 557 0.07 -14.14 -8.43
N ALA A 558 -0.06 -12.95 -9.00
CA ALA A 558 -0.96 -11.90 -8.52
C ALA A 558 -2.42 -12.35 -8.57
N ILE A 559 -3.20 -12.01 -7.55
CA ILE A 559 -4.66 -12.18 -7.56
C ILE A 559 -5.28 -10.84 -7.95
N ARG A 560 -5.93 -10.81 -9.12
CA ARG A 560 -6.56 -9.60 -9.65
C ARG A 560 -7.84 -9.27 -8.90
N GLU A 561 -8.04 -7.97 -8.62
CA GLU A 561 -9.26 -7.49 -7.98
C GLU A 561 -10.50 -7.61 -8.88
N GLU A 562 -11.66 -7.71 -8.22
CA GLU A 562 -12.98 -7.76 -8.84
C GLU A 562 -14.00 -6.97 -8.03
N ILE A 563 -14.73 -6.08 -8.69
CA ILE A 563 -15.91 -5.41 -8.15
C ILE A 563 -17.06 -6.41 -8.13
N GLY A 564 -17.71 -6.54 -6.98
CA GLY A 564 -18.85 -7.44 -6.82
C GLY A 564 -20.17 -6.92 -7.41
N PRO A 565 -21.29 -7.58 -7.12
CA PRO A 565 -22.60 -7.20 -7.61
C PRO A 565 -22.97 -5.75 -7.29
N ALA A 566 -23.60 -5.08 -8.23
CA ALA A 566 -24.03 -3.69 -8.05
C ALA A 566 -25.04 -3.56 -6.90
N GLY A 567 -24.91 -2.51 -6.10
CA GLY A 567 -25.78 -2.26 -4.94
C GLY A 567 -25.46 -3.11 -3.70
N LYS A 568 -24.40 -3.93 -3.73
CA LYS A 568 -23.93 -4.74 -2.60
C LYS A 568 -22.57 -4.29 -2.06
N GLY A 569 -21.99 -3.21 -2.59
CA GLY A 569 -20.70 -2.69 -2.18
C GLY A 569 -20.79 -1.44 -1.32
N ASP A 570 -19.95 -1.37 -0.29
CA ASP A 570 -19.84 -0.20 0.59
C ASP A 570 -18.95 0.88 -0.05
N TYR A 571 -17.82 0.48 -0.63
CA TYR A 571 -16.76 1.38 -1.11
C TYR A 571 -16.39 1.08 -2.58
N GLY A 572 -17.34 1.28 -3.48
CA GLY A 572 -17.12 1.09 -4.92
C GLY A 572 -16.24 2.18 -5.55
N PRO A 573 -15.92 2.06 -6.86
CA PRO A 573 -15.15 3.07 -7.57
C PRO A 573 -15.94 4.39 -7.66
N PRO A 574 -15.24 5.55 -7.66
CA PRO A 574 -15.90 6.84 -7.80
C PRO A 574 -16.66 6.95 -9.11
N GLN A 575 -17.92 7.40 -9.03
CA GLN A 575 -18.84 7.50 -10.18
C GLN A 575 -18.80 8.88 -10.86
N THR A 576 -18.06 9.84 -10.32
CA THR A 576 -17.80 11.17 -10.91
C THR A 576 -16.39 11.64 -10.52
N ASN A 577 -15.90 12.69 -11.19
CA ASN A 577 -14.61 13.30 -10.82
C ASN A 577 -14.65 13.91 -9.41
N GLU A 578 -15.79 14.48 -9.01
CA GLU A 578 -15.98 15.10 -7.69
C GLU A 578 -15.97 14.06 -6.55
N ALA A 579 -16.42 12.84 -6.83
CA ALA A 579 -16.42 11.74 -5.87
C ALA A 579 -15.01 11.19 -5.59
N TYR A 580 -14.03 11.46 -6.46
CA TYR A 580 -12.66 10.98 -6.25
C TYR A 580 -12.05 11.55 -4.97
N GLY A 581 -11.65 10.70 -4.03
CA GLY A 581 -11.02 11.07 -2.76
C GLY A 581 -11.97 11.65 -1.71
N THR A 582 -13.29 11.39 -1.79
CA THR A 582 -14.26 11.82 -0.77
C THR A 582 -14.55 10.75 0.27
N ASN A 583 -14.44 9.48 -0.10
CA ASN A 583 -14.72 8.33 0.74
C ASN A 583 -13.65 7.25 0.54
N GLU A 584 -13.72 6.18 1.31
CA GLU A 584 -13.03 4.95 0.95
C GLU A 584 -13.51 4.46 -0.41
N ALA A 585 -12.63 3.79 -1.14
CA ALA A 585 -12.91 3.32 -2.49
C ALA A 585 -12.02 2.14 -2.88
N THR A 586 -12.52 1.31 -3.80
CA THR A 586 -11.69 0.29 -4.45
C THR A 586 -10.54 0.92 -5.25
N LEU A 587 -9.44 0.19 -5.37
CA LEU A 587 -8.26 0.61 -6.15
C LEU A 587 -8.41 0.43 -7.66
N ILE A 588 -9.42 -0.32 -8.11
CA ILE A 588 -9.76 -0.49 -9.52
C ILE A 588 -10.92 0.44 -9.90
N GLN A 589 -10.98 0.86 -11.15
CA GLN A 589 -12.11 1.62 -11.68
C GLN A 589 -13.16 0.70 -12.31
N ARG A 590 -12.73 -0.44 -12.83
CA ARG A 590 -13.58 -1.45 -13.48
C ARG A 590 -12.97 -2.83 -13.38
N ASN A 591 -13.82 -3.85 -13.51
CA ASN A 591 -13.34 -5.22 -13.63
C ASN A 591 -12.45 -5.38 -14.86
N GLY A 592 -11.29 -6.03 -14.68
CA GLY A 592 -10.27 -6.19 -15.70
C GLY A 592 -9.05 -5.29 -15.53
N ASP A 593 -9.11 -4.24 -14.70
CA ASP A 593 -7.92 -3.48 -14.33
C ASP A 593 -6.87 -4.42 -13.71
N PRO A 594 -5.59 -4.39 -14.16
CA PRO A 594 -4.59 -5.41 -13.81
C PRO A 594 -3.93 -5.15 -12.45
N LEU A 595 -4.73 -5.11 -11.42
CA LEU A 595 -4.35 -4.74 -10.06
C LEU A 595 -4.55 -5.89 -9.07
N CYS A 596 -3.64 -6.00 -8.10
CA CYS A 596 -3.86 -6.70 -6.84
C CYS A 596 -3.84 -5.71 -5.66
N ASP A 597 -4.77 -5.90 -4.72
CA ASP A 597 -4.82 -5.19 -3.44
C ASP A 597 -4.17 -6.06 -2.36
N LEU A 598 -3.05 -5.58 -1.80
CA LEU A 598 -2.30 -6.32 -0.79
C LEU A 598 -2.83 -6.08 0.63
N LEU A 599 -3.59 -5.00 0.82
CA LEU A 599 -4.16 -4.66 2.11
C LEU A 599 -5.44 -5.44 2.41
N TYR A 600 -6.35 -5.50 1.43
CA TYR A 600 -7.68 -6.07 1.65
C TYR A 600 -7.85 -7.49 1.13
N THR A 601 -7.05 -7.92 0.14
CA THR A 601 -7.24 -9.21 -0.54
C THR A 601 -6.04 -10.16 -0.42
N THR A 602 -4.88 -9.73 -0.91
CA THR A 602 -3.75 -10.63 -1.17
C THR A 602 -3.12 -11.20 0.10
N ASN A 603 -3.01 -10.39 1.16
CA ASN A 603 -2.53 -10.81 2.49
C ASN A 603 -3.41 -11.92 3.08
N PHE A 604 -4.74 -11.76 3.01
CA PHE A 604 -5.70 -12.73 3.53
C PHE A 604 -5.79 -13.98 2.65
N ALA A 605 -5.65 -13.81 1.32
CA ALA A 605 -5.53 -14.94 0.41
C ALA A 605 -4.27 -15.77 0.72
N PHE A 606 -3.15 -15.13 1.04
CA PHE A 606 -1.91 -15.82 1.38
C PHE A 606 -2.04 -16.65 2.64
N LEU A 607 -2.61 -16.06 3.72
CA LEU A 607 -2.92 -16.80 4.95
C LEU A 607 -3.95 -17.91 4.71
N GLY A 608 -5.05 -17.58 4.03
CA GLY A 608 -6.15 -18.53 3.81
C GLY A 608 -5.74 -19.74 2.96
N LEU A 609 -4.93 -19.53 1.91
CA LEU A 609 -4.38 -20.62 1.10
C LEU A 609 -3.39 -21.49 1.88
N HIS A 610 -2.55 -20.89 2.72
CA HIS A 610 -1.64 -21.60 3.61
C HIS A 610 -2.41 -22.52 4.56
N GLU A 611 -3.42 -22.00 5.25
CA GLU A 611 -4.27 -22.76 6.17
C GLU A 611 -5.11 -23.84 5.46
N ALA A 612 -5.65 -23.52 4.25
CA ALA A 612 -6.37 -24.49 3.43
C ALA A 612 -5.48 -25.65 2.95
N SER A 613 -4.26 -25.34 2.55
CA SER A 613 -3.25 -26.34 2.18
C SER A 613 -2.93 -27.26 3.36
N ALA A 614 -2.72 -26.70 4.54
CA ALA A 614 -2.44 -27.46 5.75
C ALA A 614 -3.64 -28.31 6.21
N ALA A 615 -4.87 -27.80 6.09
CA ALA A 615 -6.09 -28.49 6.49
C ALA A 615 -6.44 -29.66 5.57
N THR A 616 -6.26 -29.51 4.25
CA THR A 616 -6.77 -30.47 3.26
C THR A 616 -5.70 -31.34 2.61
N ARG A 617 -4.45 -30.85 2.56
CA ARG A 617 -3.31 -31.42 1.82
C ARG A 617 -3.55 -31.49 0.29
N GLU A 618 -4.47 -30.67 -0.23
CA GLU A 618 -4.77 -30.62 -1.66
C GLU A 618 -3.76 -29.71 -2.41
N SER A 619 -3.26 -30.17 -3.57
CA SER A 619 -2.28 -29.43 -4.36
C SER A 619 -2.82 -28.09 -4.89
N LEU A 620 -4.14 -27.96 -5.09
CA LEU A 620 -4.79 -26.73 -5.53
C LEU A 620 -4.35 -25.52 -4.67
N TYR A 621 -4.42 -25.67 -3.35
CA TYR A 621 -4.09 -24.60 -2.41
C TYR A 621 -2.59 -24.38 -2.30
N ALA A 622 -1.80 -25.47 -2.21
CA ALA A 622 -0.35 -25.39 -2.10
C ALA A 622 0.31 -24.75 -3.32
N GLU A 623 -0.11 -25.13 -4.54
CA GLU A 623 0.42 -24.55 -5.76
C GLU A 623 0.03 -23.07 -5.94
N ALA A 624 -1.19 -22.70 -5.55
CA ALA A 624 -1.64 -21.31 -5.59
C ALA A 624 -0.90 -20.43 -4.58
N GLU A 625 -0.71 -20.95 -3.36
CA GLU A 625 0.11 -20.33 -2.31
C GLU A 625 1.55 -20.13 -2.77
N ASP A 626 2.18 -21.15 -3.38
CA ASP A 626 3.55 -21.07 -3.88
C ASP A 626 3.72 -20.03 -5.00
N ARG A 627 2.73 -19.91 -5.90
CA ARG A 627 2.73 -18.85 -6.91
C ARG A 627 2.63 -17.48 -6.26
N LEU A 628 1.76 -17.34 -5.26
CA LEU A 628 1.56 -16.11 -4.54
C LEU A 628 2.81 -15.72 -3.72
N ALA A 629 3.45 -16.68 -3.04
CA ALA A 629 4.71 -16.45 -2.31
C ALA A 629 5.81 -15.92 -3.25
N ARG A 630 5.98 -16.51 -4.43
CA ARG A 630 6.95 -16.01 -5.43
C ARG A 630 6.62 -14.59 -5.90
N PHE A 631 5.36 -14.30 -6.15
CA PHE A 631 4.90 -12.96 -6.52
C PHE A 631 5.21 -11.94 -5.43
N LEU A 632 4.81 -12.21 -4.19
CA LEU A 632 5.03 -11.33 -3.04
C LEU A 632 6.52 -11.08 -2.75
N GLY A 633 7.37 -12.11 -2.87
CA GLY A 633 8.82 -11.96 -2.75
C GLY A 633 9.41 -11.06 -3.85
N ARG A 634 8.86 -11.09 -5.07
CA ARG A 634 9.30 -10.22 -6.17
C ARG A 634 8.94 -8.76 -5.96
N ILE A 635 7.70 -8.51 -5.53
CA ILE A 635 7.16 -7.16 -5.43
C ILE A 635 7.45 -6.47 -4.10
N GLN A 636 8.11 -7.13 -3.15
CA GLN A 636 8.56 -6.47 -1.93
C GLN A 636 9.41 -5.25 -2.26
N VAL A 637 9.14 -4.13 -1.61
CA VAL A 637 9.80 -2.84 -1.91
C VAL A 637 11.29 -2.93 -1.70
N ARG A 638 12.05 -2.39 -2.66
CA ARG A 638 13.48 -2.14 -2.57
C ARG A 638 13.77 -0.66 -2.78
N SER A 639 14.46 -0.05 -1.81
CA SER A 639 14.90 1.33 -1.89
C SER A 639 16.18 1.55 -1.09
N GLN A 640 17.13 2.30 -1.68
CA GLN A 640 18.34 2.77 -0.99
C GLN A 640 18.16 4.20 -0.49
N SER A 641 17.41 5.02 -1.23
CA SER A 641 17.15 6.41 -0.89
C SER A 641 16.04 6.59 0.15
N HIS A 642 15.20 5.58 0.31
CA HIS A 642 14.11 5.53 1.29
C HIS A 642 14.21 4.23 2.11
N PRO A 643 15.20 4.13 3.03
CA PRO A 643 15.39 2.92 3.85
C PRO A 643 14.17 2.58 4.72
N GLU A 644 13.35 3.59 5.06
CA GLU A 644 12.09 3.46 5.78
C GLU A 644 11.00 2.74 4.97
N LEU A 645 11.17 2.58 3.67
CA LEU A 645 10.26 1.82 2.79
C LEU A 645 10.84 0.47 2.37
N ASP A 646 12.16 0.25 2.54
CA ASP A 646 12.81 -0.99 2.13
C ASP A 646 12.30 -2.19 2.92
N GLY A 647 11.80 -3.22 2.24
CA GLY A 647 11.24 -4.42 2.85
C GLY A 647 9.73 -4.37 3.12
N ALA A 648 9.06 -3.27 2.80
CA ALA A 648 7.61 -3.14 2.89
C ALA A 648 6.87 -3.74 1.69
N TRP A 649 5.54 -3.77 1.79
CA TRP A 649 4.61 -3.97 0.68
C TRP A 649 3.60 -2.83 0.66
N PHE A 650 3.52 -2.11 -0.47
CA PHE A 650 2.44 -1.15 -0.68
C PHE A 650 1.10 -1.86 -0.90
N ARG A 651 0.00 -1.18 -0.60
CA ARG A 651 -1.34 -1.69 -0.83
C ARG A 651 -1.56 -2.11 -2.28
N ALA A 652 -1.15 -1.28 -3.25
CA ALA A 652 -1.44 -1.49 -4.66
C ALA A 652 -0.25 -1.99 -5.46
N PHE A 653 -0.48 -2.95 -6.33
CA PHE A 653 0.50 -3.35 -7.35
C PHE A 653 -0.17 -3.65 -8.69
N GLU A 654 0.22 -2.91 -9.73
CA GLU A 654 -0.19 -3.16 -11.12
C GLU A 654 0.77 -4.19 -11.74
N PHE A 655 0.30 -5.42 -11.91
CA PHE A 655 1.15 -6.56 -12.24
C PHE A 655 1.47 -6.73 -13.75
N LYS A 656 0.84 -5.97 -14.66
CA LYS A 656 1.18 -5.98 -16.09
C LYS A 656 2.35 -5.06 -16.42
N ARG A 657 2.37 -3.84 -15.83
CA ARG A 657 3.52 -2.90 -15.93
C ARG A 657 4.60 -3.17 -14.90
N TRP A 658 4.27 -3.95 -13.89
CA TRP A 658 5.15 -4.28 -12.76
C TRP A 658 5.54 -3.06 -11.93
N GLU A 659 4.54 -2.26 -11.56
CA GLU A 659 4.70 -0.99 -10.83
C GLU A 659 3.69 -0.84 -9.69
N TYR A 660 4.01 0.01 -8.69
CA TYR A 660 3.09 0.41 -7.63
C TYR A 660 2.16 1.50 -8.16
N TRP A 661 1.03 1.10 -8.72
CA TRP A 661 0.06 1.99 -9.35
C TRP A 661 -1.37 1.51 -9.15
N ALA A 662 -2.32 2.44 -8.98
CA ALA A 662 -3.76 2.18 -8.96
C ALA A 662 -4.59 3.45 -9.14
N SER A 663 -5.93 3.31 -9.11
CA SER A 663 -6.80 4.41 -8.74
C SER A 663 -6.56 4.77 -7.27
N ASN A 664 -6.08 5.98 -6.99
CA ASN A 664 -5.80 6.44 -5.62
C ASN A 664 -7.00 7.22 -5.06
N ALA A 665 -8.23 6.70 -5.30
CA ALA A 665 -9.48 7.36 -4.92
C ALA A 665 -9.84 7.18 -3.44
N ASP A 666 -9.28 6.17 -2.80
CA ASP A 666 -9.54 5.83 -1.41
C ASP A 666 -8.97 6.91 -0.48
N ALA A 667 -9.87 7.63 0.23
CA ALA A 667 -9.49 8.69 1.15
C ALA A 667 -8.87 8.13 2.45
N GLY A 668 -9.16 6.89 2.81
CA GLY A 668 -8.60 6.18 3.96
C GLY A 668 -7.24 5.58 3.64
N TRP A 669 -7.21 4.60 2.73
CA TRP A 669 -6.06 3.78 2.40
C TRP A 669 -5.80 3.77 0.88
N GLY A 670 -5.10 4.75 0.37
CA GLY A 670 -4.78 4.82 -1.06
C GLY A 670 -3.70 3.85 -1.51
N ALA A 671 -3.31 3.97 -2.77
CA ALA A 671 -2.46 3.02 -3.49
C ALA A 671 -1.08 2.76 -2.86
N TRP A 672 -0.48 3.76 -2.25
CA TRP A 672 0.88 3.69 -1.69
C TRP A 672 0.91 3.57 -0.17
N SER A 673 -0.21 3.26 0.47
CA SER A 673 -0.22 2.99 1.92
C SER A 673 0.49 1.68 2.26
N ILE A 674 1.07 1.64 3.49
CA ILE A 674 1.66 0.46 4.10
C ILE A 674 1.10 0.37 5.51
N GLU A 675 0.37 -0.68 5.82
CA GLU A 675 -0.15 -0.89 7.16
C GLU A 675 0.67 -1.94 7.90
N THR A 676 1.02 -1.66 9.15
CA THR A 676 1.86 -2.52 9.98
C THR A 676 1.20 -3.86 10.28
N GLY A 677 -0.11 -3.87 10.49
CA GLY A 677 -0.90 -5.09 10.68
C GLY A 677 -1.23 -5.77 9.36
N TRP A 678 -2.30 -5.34 8.77
CA TRP A 678 -2.97 -5.94 7.61
C TRP A 678 -2.06 -6.42 6.49
N THR A 679 -1.18 -5.56 6.01
CA THR A 679 -0.28 -5.90 4.91
C THR A 679 1.00 -6.53 5.44
N GLN A 680 1.75 -5.76 6.22
CA GLN A 680 3.11 -6.11 6.59
C GLN A 680 3.18 -7.33 7.52
N ALA A 681 2.34 -7.34 8.56
CA ALA A 681 2.38 -8.41 9.55
C ALA A 681 1.91 -9.76 8.98
N TRP A 682 0.80 -9.79 8.23
CA TRP A 682 0.30 -11.06 7.70
C TRP A 682 1.22 -11.64 6.64
N LEU A 683 1.71 -10.83 5.69
CA LEU A 683 2.65 -11.32 4.67
C LEU A 683 3.93 -11.86 5.33
N THR A 684 4.46 -11.15 6.31
CA THR A 684 5.65 -11.57 7.05
C THR A 684 5.38 -12.83 7.87
N SER A 685 4.24 -12.92 8.57
CA SER A 685 3.89 -14.07 9.41
C SER A 685 3.67 -15.35 8.59
N VAL A 686 3.04 -15.26 7.40
CA VAL A 686 2.90 -16.45 6.53
C VAL A 686 4.26 -16.93 6.04
N TYR A 687 5.17 -16.03 5.65
CA TYR A 687 6.55 -16.44 5.37
C TYR A 687 7.21 -17.10 6.58
N GLY A 688 6.97 -16.59 7.80
CA GLY A 688 7.44 -17.20 9.04
C GLY A 688 6.90 -18.62 9.25
N MET A 689 5.60 -18.82 9.04
CA MET A 689 4.96 -20.15 9.11
C MET A 689 5.54 -21.12 8.07
N ARG A 690 5.76 -20.66 6.83
CA ARG A 690 6.41 -21.45 5.77
C ARG A 690 7.83 -21.87 6.15
N GLN A 691 8.61 -20.98 6.77
CA GLN A 691 9.96 -21.30 7.27
C GLN A 691 9.93 -22.36 8.39
N LEU A 692 8.97 -22.27 9.30
CA LEU A 692 8.79 -23.25 10.39
C LEU A 692 8.02 -24.50 9.95
N LYS A 693 7.50 -24.53 8.71
CA LYS A 693 6.67 -25.62 8.16
C LYS A 693 5.48 -25.95 9.05
N THR A 694 4.78 -24.94 9.52
CA THR A 694 3.62 -25.04 10.39
C THR A 694 2.48 -24.16 9.87
N SER A 695 1.25 -24.46 10.24
CA SER A 695 0.09 -23.59 10.10
C SER A 695 -0.21 -22.88 11.42
N LEU A 696 -1.05 -21.84 11.37
CA LEU A 696 -1.47 -21.14 12.59
C LEU A 696 -2.26 -22.08 13.51
N TRP A 697 -3.12 -22.94 12.94
CA TRP A 697 -3.85 -23.98 13.68
C TRP A 697 -2.90 -24.94 14.38
N ASP A 698 -1.94 -25.50 13.66
CA ASP A 698 -1.01 -26.49 14.21
C ASP A 698 -0.05 -25.87 15.23
N LEU A 699 0.35 -24.61 15.03
CA LEU A 699 1.20 -23.84 15.95
C LEU A 699 0.53 -23.66 17.31
N THR A 700 -0.78 -23.42 17.32
CA THR A 700 -1.53 -23.04 18.53
C THR A 700 -2.24 -24.22 19.22
N LYS A 701 -2.03 -25.45 18.74
CA LYS A 701 -2.71 -26.67 19.21
C LYS A 701 -2.57 -26.97 20.73
N ASP A 702 -1.50 -26.49 21.36
CA ASP A 702 -1.21 -26.76 22.78
C ASP A 702 -1.68 -25.59 23.69
N SER A 703 -2.55 -24.71 23.21
CA SER A 703 -3.12 -23.60 23.98
C SER A 703 -3.87 -24.08 25.22
N GLN A 704 -3.71 -23.36 26.32
CA GLN A 704 -4.28 -23.70 27.62
C GLN A 704 -5.46 -22.80 28.03
N VAL A 705 -6.06 -22.04 27.05
CA VAL A 705 -7.16 -21.12 27.32
C VAL A 705 -8.36 -21.74 28.03
N HIS A 706 -8.59 -23.05 27.84
CA HIS A 706 -9.66 -23.80 28.49
C HIS A 706 -9.65 -23.70 30.02
N ARG A 707 -8.47 -23.50 30.63
CA ARG A 707 -8.34 -23.37 32.09
C ARG A 707 -9.13 -22.24 32.69
N HIS A 708 -9.45 -21.24 31.89
CA HIS A 708 -10.18 -20.05 32.30
C HIS A 708 -11.68 -20.11 31.96
N LEU A 709 -12.16 -21.15 31.25
CA LEU A 709 -13.49 -21.20 30.70
C LEU A 709 -14.59 -21.07 31.73
N ASP A 710 -14.59 -21.98 32.74
CA ASP A 710 -15.69 -22.07 33.72
C ASP A 710 -15.87 -20.75 34.50
N ASN A 711 -14.74 -20.12 34.86
CA ASN A 711 -14.76 -18.85 35.57
C ASN A 711 -15.30 -17.74 34.72
N LEU A 712 -14.82 -17.62 33.48
CA LEU A 712 -15.24 -16.54 32.59
C LEU A 712 -16.67 -16.72 32.10
N VAL A 713 -17.12 -17.96 31.79
CA VAL A 713 -18.52 -18.21 31.39
C VAL A 713 -19.45 -17.85 32.54
N ARG A 714 -19.14 -18.25 33.77
CA ARG A 714 -19.95 -17.88 34.95
C ARG A 714 -20.04 -16.38 35.13
N LEU A 715 -18.92 -15.68 34.97
CA LEU A 715 -18.84 -14.22 35.13
C LEU A 715 -19.55 -13.46 34.01
N MET A 716 -19.36 -13.90 32.77
CA MET A 716 -19.78 -13.13 31.59
C MET A 716 -21.18 -13.46 31.10
N PHE A 717 -21.71 -14.66 31.40
CA PHE A 717 -23.01 -15.14 30.95
C PHE A 717 -23.97 -15.46 32.12
N GLU A 718 -23.82 -14.76 33.24
CA GLU A 718 -24.72 -14.94 34.37
C GLU A 718 -26.20 -14.88 33.94
N GLY A 719 -26.96 -15.92 34.31
CA GLY A 719 -28.39 -16.06 33.98
C GLY A 719 -28.67 -16.67 32.60
N GLU A 720 -27.66 -16.92 31.75
CA GLU A 720 -27.82 -17.68 30.51
C GLU A 720 -27.65 -19.19 30.77
N ARG A 721 -28.41 -20.02 30.04
CA ARG A 721 -28.27 -21.45 30.05
C ARG A 721 -27.77 -21.91 28.68
N PHE A 722 -26.73 -22.70 28.66
CA PHE A 722 -26.19 -23.36 27.50
C PHE A 722 -26.52 -24.86 27.60
N GLU A 723 -27.23 -25.38 26.59
CA GLU A 723 -27.57 -26.79 26.49
C GLU A 723 -26.38 -27.60 25.99
#